data_ef053b9a47c863b2df804ff25916bf4c
#
_entry.id   ef053b9a47c863b2df804ff25916bf4c
#
_cell.length_a   1.000
_cell.length_b   1.000
_cell.length_c   1.000
_cell.angle_alpha   90.00
_cell.angle_beta   90.00
_cell.angle_gamma   90.00
#
_symmetry.space_group_name_H-M   'P 1'
#
loop_
_entity.id
_entity.type
_entity.pdbx_description
1 polymer ?
#
loop_
_entity_poly.entity_id
_entity_poly.type
_entity_poly.pdbx_seq_one_letter_code
_entity_poly.pdbx_strand_id
1 'polypeptide(L)'
;MSYFNEANTVEEMLINAAGEHGWIYVEASQVPRLPDEVFVTQWLQTALIEINHITPDQAQIVIDRLRARVISCNHYDDLVAANDKFRSLLFEENSYPFGPDGDNIVIKFFHEDMTKNRCVVTNQWEYPRLSHEGGKRLDLVYLINGIPMVIGEAKTPVRPDVTWADGATDILHYEKSIPQMFVSNILTFASEGKELQYAGVCCPIEKWGPWFADEDRRHGDLTSVKHNYLSLISPERLLDIYRYYTVFSGTTGGRKIKIVCRYQQYLGGEAIVQRVLNTYRNGKGPRKGLIWHFQGSGKSWLMVFAAQKLRRQQVLKSPTVMIVDDRIDLEDQITGDFTRAEIPNVDSIATKEELEQKIHQRKILITTIFKFGDLADGDVIDTRDNIILLMDEAHRTQEGNLGAKMRTALPNAFFFGLTGTPINRNDHNTFAAFGDPTDKYGYISKYTFQNSVADGATLELNFQTVPVSMHLNEEQLQKEFDELTDQISEEDKNELVRRTSVEAFFTAQDRINEVCKYIVNHFREQIEPNGMKAQVVVYNRDCCLRYKKAIDALLGTDDQTAIVMHTTGDKADEYKEHKRSRDEEKKLLDKFRDPLSPLKFVIVTSKLLTGFDAPILQCMYLDKPMKNHTLLQAICRTNRKYNENKKSGLIVDFVGVFDNVAKSLAFDEETIKGIVKNLDEIKAMVPVFVSDCVAFFPGVDRTIGGWEGLIAAQQCLKDEQKKVDFARHFARLAKAWEIVSPDQVLQPYQADYTWLAQVYQSVRPVSTGSSLIWTILGAKTIEIIHQNIDTIDIGNSLEELVVDADVIDSIIEDEKKREKKIIEVEKMLRMRIGNHKGEGKFKEFAEKLDELRKRLEESFITSIDFLKQLLQLAREVLEEEKRVEHPEDSHAKARAALTDLFQSIKTEETPIIVEQVVNDIDNEVVNIIRQFKDAFKSVTARREIKKKLRSILWIKYQIKDNDVFERAYSYIEQYY
;
A
#
# COMPACT_ATOMS: atom_id res chain seq x y z
N MET A 1 34.07 -20.49 13.88
CA MET A 1 32.63 -20.69 13.65
C MET A 1 31.94 -19.45 14.17
N SER A 2 30.97 -18.88 13.41
CA SER A 2 30.18 -17.77 13.90
C SER A 2 29.39 -18.23 15.13
N TYR A 3 29.35 -17.42 16.19
CA TYR A 3 28.56 -17.69 17.39
C TYR A 3 27.08 -17.90 17.07
N PHE A 4 26.58 -17.17 16.03
CA PHE A 4 25.22 -17.25 15.56
C PHE A 4 25.24 -17.53 14.04
N ASN A 5 24.57 -18.57 13.61
CA ASN A 5 24.35 -18.90 12.21
C ASN A 5 22.90 -19.31 12.01
N GLU A 6 22.50 -19.51 10.77
CA GLU A 6 21.15 -19.86 10.38
C GLU A 6 20.63 -21.11 11.08
N ALA A 7 21.44 -22.18 11.08
CA ALA A 7 21.05 -23.47 11.64
C ALA A 7 20.90 -23.44 13.18
N ASN A 8 21.78 -22.73 13.88
CA ASN A 8 21.79 -22.74 15.35
C ASN A 8 20.98 -21.60 15.99
N THR A 9 20.26 -20.79 15.19
CA THR A 9 19.42 -19.71 15.70
C THR A 9 17.97 -19.90 15.31
N VAL A 10 17.60 -19.58 14.07
CA VAL A 10 16.19 -19.60 13.66
C VAL A 10 15.69 -21.01 13.39
N GLU A 11 16.43 -21.82 12.62
CA GLU A 11 16.03 -23.18 12.28
C GLU A 11 15.84 -24.04 13.55
N GLU A 12 16.85 -24.06 14.45
CA GLU A 12 16.78 -24.80 15.72
C GLU A 12 15.65 -24.29 16.63
N MET A 13 15.47 -22.97 16.72
CA MET A 13 14.35 -22.37 17.47
C MET A 13 12.99 -22.85 16.96
N LEU A 14 12.80 -22.86 15.62
CA LEU A 14 11.53 -23.28 15.00
C LEU A 14 11.27 -24.77 15.23
N ILE A 15 12.30 -25.63 15.11
CA ILE A 15 12.19 -27.05 15.37
C ILE A 15 11.79 -27.31 16.84
N ASN A 16 12.50 -26.67 17.78
CA ASN A 16 12.21 -26.83 19.22
C ASN A 16 10.80 -26.31 19.57
N ALA A 17 10.41 -25.17 19.00
CA ALA A 17 9.08 -24.63 19.20
C ALA A 17 7.98 -25.53 18.62
N ALA A 18 8.18 -26.16 17.47
CA ALA A 18 7.21 -27.08 16.88
C ALA A 18 6.82 -28.22 17.83
N GLY A 19 7.78 -28.70 18.64
CA GLY A 19 7.53 -29.70 19.66
C GLY A 19 6.46 -29.30 20.69
N GLU A 20 6.28 -28.02 20.96
CA GLU A 20 5.24 -27.51 21.88
C GLU A 20 3.81 -27.74 21.33
N HIS A 21 3.67 -27.91 20.00
CA HIS A 21 2.41 -28.20 19.33
C HIS A 21 2.30 -29.63 18.78
N GLY A 22 3.04 -30.58 19.38
CA GLY A 22 2.91 -32.00 19.09
C GLY A 22 3.63 -32.48 17.81
N TRP A 23 4.51 -31.65 17.24
CA TRP A 23 5.42 -32.08 16.19
C TRP A 23 6.60 -32.86 16.76
N ILE A 24 6.91 -34.00 16.16
CA ILE A 24 8.05 -34.83 16.52
C ILE A 24 9.18 -34.48 15.56
N TYR A 25 10.31 -34.05 16.09
CA TYR A 25 11.51 -33.86 15.26
C TYR A 25 12.13 -35.21 14.91
N VAL A 26 12.38 -35.41 13.62
CA VAL A 26 13.10 -36.57 13.09
C VAL A 26 14.15 -36.06 12.10
N GLU A 27 15.41 -36.36 12.35
CA GLU A 27 16.49 -36.01 11.42
C GLU A 27 16.25 -36.61 10.03
N ALA A 28 16.53 -35.86 8.95
CA ALA A 28 16.22 -36.30 7.59
C ALA A 28 16.84 -37.66 7.21
N SER A 29 18.03 -37.93 7.74
CA SER A 29 18.74 -39.24 7.59
C SER A 29 18.00 -40.43 8.21
N GLN A 30 17.12 -40.18 9.19
CA GLN A 30 16.35 -41.18 9.91
C GLN A 30 14.91 -41.35 9.36
N VAL A 31 14.49 -40.50 8.44
CA VAL A 31 13.19 -40.61 7.79
C VAL A 31 13.20 -41.79 6.80
N PRO A 32 12.29 -42.80 6.94
CA PRO A 32 12.33 -44.00 6.11
C PRO A 32 11.73 -43.77 4.74
N ARG A 33 12.47 -43.14 3.83
CA ARG A 33 12.10 -42.87 2.44
C ARG A 33 13.27 -43.03 1.48
N LEU A 34 12.99 -43.24 0.21
CA LEU A 34 14.00 -43.08 -0.85
C LEU A 34 14.22 -41.59 -1.15
N PRO A 35 15.39 -41.19 -1.64
CA PRO A 35 15.68 -39.77 -1.91
C PRO A 35 14.71 -39.07 -2.86
N ASP A 36 14.14 -39.79 -3.82
CA ASP A 36 13.20 -39.33 -4.83
C ASP A 36 11.72 -39.47 -4.42
N GLU A 37 11.44 -40.03 -3.25
CA GLU A 37 10.09 -40.12 -2.71
C GLU A 37 9.67 -38.79 -2.04
N VAL A 38 8.48 -38.29 -2.40
CA VAL A 38 7.84 -37.12 -1.76
C VAL A 38 7.17 -37.54 -0.45
N PHE A 39 6.50 -38.72 -0.46
CA PHE A 39 5.82 -39.24 0.71
C PHE A 39 6.71 -40.18 1.51
N VAL A 40 6.54 -40.23 2.82
CA VAL A 40 7.03 -41.30 3.66
C VAL A 40 6.02 -42.43 3.61
N THR A 41 6.16 -43.26 2.58
CA THR A 41 5.14 -44.29 2.18
C THR A 41 4.75 -45.17 3.34
N GLN A 42 5.70 -45.61 4.15
CA GLN A 42 5.44 -46.47 5.32
C GLN A 42 4.51 -45.78 6.34
N TRP A 43 4.73 -44.51 6.64
CA TRP A 43 3.89 -43.76 7.60
C TRP A 43 2.49 -43.54 7.05
N LEU A 44 2.40 -43.20 5.76
CA LEU A 44 1.12 -42.95 5.10
C LEU A 44 0.28 -44.25 5.03
N GLN A 45 0.90 -45.40 4.69
CA GLN A 45 0.24 -46.71 4.64
C GLN A 45 -0.30 -47.08 6.02
N THR A 46 0.52 -46.97 7.07
CA THR A 46 0.09 -47.22 8.45
C THR A 46 -1.10 -46.39 8.84
N ALA A 47 -1.06 -45.07 8.59
CA ALA A 47 -2.15 -44.18 8.95
C ALA A 47 -3.44 -44.49 8.18
N LEU A 48 -3.36 -44.81 6.88
CA LEU A 48 -4.52 -45.17 6.08
C LEU A 48 -5.19 -46.43 6.61
N ILE A 49 -4.40 -47.45 6.98
CA ILE A 49 -4.91 -48.72 7.54
C ILE A 49 -5.60 -48.48 8.88
N GLU A 50 -4.94 -47.74 9.79
CA GLU A 50 -5.46 -47.49 11.14
C GLU A 50 -6.71 -46.62 11.16
N ILE A 51 -6.74 -45.58 10.35
CA ILE A 51 -7.84 -44.59 10.32
C ILE A 51 -9.08 -45.19 9.64
N ASN A 52 -8.90 -46.01 8.57
CA ASN A 52 -10.01 -46.45 7.73
C ASN A 52 -10.31 -47.93 7.87
N HIS A 53 -9.52 -48.70 8.63
CA HIS A 53 -9.64 -50.14 8.79
C HIS A 53 -9.63 -50.91 7.45
N ILE A 54 -8.77 -50.50 6.52
CA ILE A 54 -8.59 -51.07 5.18
C ILE A 54 -7.37 -51.99 5.16
N THR A 55 -7.27 -52.83 4.11
CA THR A 55 -6.12 -53.71 3.93
C THR A 55 -4.88 -52.98 3.44
N PRO A 56 -3.68 -53.55 3.59
CA PRO A 56 -2.44 -52.98 3.04
C PRO A 56 -2.51 -52.77 1.52
N ASP A 57 -3.14 -53.69 0.78
CA ASP A 57 -3.29 -53.58 -0.67
C ASP A 57 -4.23 -52.41 -1.05
N GLN A 58 -5.33 -52.25 -0.31
CA GLN A 58 -6.23 -51.12 -0.49
C GLN A 58 -5.54 -49.78 -0.18
N ALA A 59 -4.77 -49.72 0.88
CA ALA A 59 -3.96 -48.54 1.23
C ALA A 59 -2.94 -48.23 0.12
N GLN A 60 -2.32 -49.25 -0.48
CA GLN A 60 -1.39 -49.07 -1.59
C GLN A 60 -2.08 -48.45 -2.83
N ILE A 61 -3.30 -48.87 -3.17
CA ILE A 61 -4.10 -48.28 -4.26
C ILE A 61 -4.32 -46.80 -4.04
N VAL A 62 -4.65 -46.39 -2.79
CA VAL A 62 -4.83 -44.98 -2.43
C VAL A 62 -3.52 -44.21 -2.59
N ILE A 63 -2.42 -44.76 -2.10
CA ILE A 63 -1.08 -44.14 -2.19
C ILE A 63 -0.65 -43.99 -3.64
N ASP A 64 -0.85 -44.97 -4.47
CA ASP A 64 -0.47 -44.94 -5.88
C ASP A 64 -1.27 -43.89 -6.66
N ARG A 65 -2.53 -43.64 -6.31
CA ARG A 65 -3.33 -42.53 -6.88
C ARG A 65 -2.77 -41.16 -6.49
N LEU A 66 -2.34 -40.96 -5.24
CA LEU A 66 -1.69 -39.76 -4.81
C LEU A 66 -0.32 -39.57 -5.48
N ARG A 67 0.49 -40.66 -5.54
CA ARG A 67 1.82 -40.67 -6.16
C ARG A 67 1.74 -40.34 -7.65
N ALA A 68 0.76 -40.89 -8.37
CA ALA A 68 0.54 -40.55 -9.77
C ALA A 68 0.32 -39.06 -10.01
N ARG A 69 -0.39 -38.39 -9.09
CA ARG A 69 -0.60 -36.95 -9.17
C ARG A 69 0.70 -36.18 -8.91
N VAL A 70 1.52 -36.59 -7.96
CA VAL A 70 2.81 -35.96 -7.67
C VAL A 70 3.77 -36.11 -8.87
N ILE A 71 3.90 -37.34 -9.39
CA ILE A 71 4.79 -37.63 -10.54
C ILE A 71 4.36 -36.88 -11.80
N SER A 72 3.06 -36.64 -11.99
CA SER A 72 2.57 -35.90 -13.16
C SER A 72 2.90 -34.41 -13.17
N CYS A 73 3.34 -33.84 -12.04
CA CYS A 73 3.73 -32.43 -11.92
C CYS A 73 5.21 -32.24 -12.28
N ASN A 74 5.51 -32.01 -13.54
CA ASN A 74 6.90 -31.86 -14.02
C ASN A 74 7.32 -30.42 -14.25
N HIS A 75 6.38 -29.48 -14.30
CA HIS A 75 6.64 -28.08 -14.57
C HIS A 75 6.01 -27.18 -13.51
N TYR A 76 6.67 -26.08 -13.25
CA TYR A 76 6.19 -25.04 -12.33
C TYR A 76 4.77 -24.53 -12.69
N ASP A 77 4.49 -24.36 -13.98
CA ASP A 77 3.19 -23.88 -14.47
C ASP A 77 2.03 -24.86 -14.15
N ASP A 78 2.31 -26.14 -13.93
CA ASP A 78 1.32 -27.17 -13.59
C ASP A 78 1.08 -27.30 -12.09
N LEU A 79 1.95 -26.70 -11.26
CA LEU A 79 1.98 -26.92 -9.80
C LEU A 79 0.67 -26.53 -9.12
N VAL A 80 0.09 -25.37 -9.45
CA VAL A 80 -1.18 -24.93 -8.82
C VAL A 80 -2.31 -25.88 -9.15
N ALA A 81 -2.41 -26.34 -10.41
CA ALA A 81 -3.45 -27.27 -10.83
C ALA A 81 -3.24 -28.66 -10.19
N ALA A 82 -1.98 -29.09 -10.04
CA ALA A 82 -1.66 -30.36 -9.35
C ALA A 82 -1.99 -30.29 -7.86
N ASN A 83 -1.70 -29.17 -7.21
CA ASN A 83 -2.01 -28.93 -5.80
C ASN A 83 -3.52 -28.87 -5.54
N ASP A 84 -4.30 -28.20 -6.41
CA ASP A 84 -5.76 -28.19 -6.37
C ASP A 84 -6.34 -29.63 -6.45
N LYS A 85 -5.89 -30.39 -7.47
CA LYS A 85 -6.31 -31.76 -7.64
C LYS A 85 -5.90 -32.67 -6.47
N PHE A 86 -4.72 -32.46 -5.92
CA PHE A 86 -4.26 -33.22 -4.76
C PHE A 86 -5.14 -32.95 -3.54
N ARG A 87 -5.49 -31.66 -3.27
CA ARG A 87 -6.44 -31.29 -2.22
C ARG A 87 -7.80 -31.97 -2.44
N SER A 88 -8.28 -31.96 -3.66
CA SER A 88 -9.55 -32.64 -4.02
C SER A 88 -9.51 -34.14 -3.71
N LEU A 89 -8.37 -34.82 -3.99
CA LEU A 89 -8.17 -36.23 -3.65
C LEU A 89 -8.20 -36.49 -2.13
N LEU A 90 -7.77 -35.52 -1.31
CA LEU A 90 -7.77 -35.66 0.15
C LEU A 90 -9.16 -35.44 0.78
N PHE A 91 -9.96 -34.55 0.23
CA PHE A 91 -11.18 -34.07 0.91
C PHE A 91 -12.48 -34.20 0.15
N GLU A 92 -12.45 -34.42 -1.16
CA GLU A 92 -13.63 -34.39 -2.04
C GLU A 92 -13.78 -35.65 -2.91
N GLU A 93 -12.70 -36.09 -3.57
CA GLU A 93 -12.65 -37.24 -4.45
C GLU A 93 -11.99 -38.47 -3.78
N ASN A 94 -12.30 -38.67 -2.52
CA ASN A 94 -11.69 -39.70 -1.66
C ASN A 94 -12.60 -40.91 -1.42
N SER A 95 -13.51 -41.20 -2.33
CA SER A 95 -14.38 -42.38 -2.30
C SER A 95 -13.75 -43.52 -3.10
N TYR A 96 -13.73 -44.72 -2.52
CA TYR A 96 -13.15 -45.92 -3.10
C TYR A 96 -14.06 -47.13 -2.89
N PRO A 97 -14.12 -48.11 -3.84
CA PRO A 97 -14.98 -49.30 -3.75
C PRO A 97 -14.35 -50.35 -2.84
N PHE A 98 -14.11 -50.02 -1.57
CA PHE A 98 -13.47 -50.92 -0.61
C PHE A 98 -14.42 -51.50 0.44
N GLY A 99 -15.71 -51.16 0.37
CA GLY A 99 -16.72 -51.71 1.26
C GLY A 99 -17.16 -53.14 0.86
N PRO A 100 -17.97 -53.77 1.69
CA PRO A 100 -18.59 -55.05 1.34
C PRO A 100 -19.34 -54.95 0.01
N ASP A 101 -19.24 -56.00 -0.79
CA ASP A 101 -19.89 -56.07 -2.11
C ASP A 101 -19.47 -54.99 -3.13
N GLY A 102 -18.35 -54.33 -2.89
CA GLY A 102 -17.85 -53.24 -3.74
C GLY A 102 -18.46 -51.88 -3.43
N ASP A 103 -19.10 -51.71 -2.31
CA ASP A 103 -19.65 -50.45 -1.84
C ASP A 103 -18.54 -49.41 -1.68
N ASN A 104 -18.85 -48.16 -2.01
CA ASN A 104 -17.90 -47.03 -1.87
C ASN A 104 -17.78 -46.60 -0.40
N ILE A 105 -16.58 -46.54 0.10
CA ILE A 105 -16.25 -45.90 1.39
C ILE A 105 -15.44 -44.64 1.18
N VAL A 106 -15.62 -43.67 2.06
CA VAL A 106 -14.85 -42.41 2.06
C VAL A 106 -13.58 -42.62 2.86
N ILE A 107 -12.43 -42.50 2.21
CA ILE A 107 -11.12 -42.65 2.85
C ILE A 107 -10.73 -41.32 3.53
N LYS A 108 -10.43 -41.42 4.83
CA LYS A 108 -9.88 -40.29 5.63
C LYS A 108 -8.37 -40.42 5.67
N PHE A 109 -7.68 -39.34 5.34
CA PHE A 109 -6.20 -39.24 5.38
C PHE A 109 -5.68 -38.75 6.73
N PHE A 110 -6.55 -38.11 7.49
CA PHE A 110 -6.24 -37.54 8.82
C PHE A 110 -7.31 -37.96 9.81
N HIS A 111 -6.90 -38.35 11.01
CA HIS A 111 -7.80 -38.62 12.11
C HIS A 111 -8.34 -37.29 12.67
N GLU A 112 -9.60 -37.27 13.12
CA GLU A 112 -10.26 -36.09 13.70
C GLU A 112 -9.59 -35.63 15.02
N ASP A 113 -9.16 -36.58 15.83
CA ASP A 113 -8.31 -36.35 17.00
C ASP A 113 -6.86 -36.25 16.50
N MET A 114 -6.31 -35.03 16.52
CA MET A 114 -4.97 -34.76 15.98
C MET A 114 -3.85 -35.50 16.71
N THR A 115 -4.06 -35.88 17.98
CA THR A 115 -3.08 -36.66 18.74
C THR A 115 -2.81 -38.04 18.17
N LYS A 116 -3.71 -38.56 17.33
CA LYS A 116 -3.62 -39.81 16.62
C LYS A 116 -3.00 -39.74 15.23
N ASN A 117 -2.68 -38.52 14.79
CA ASN A 117 -1.92 -38.30 13.56
C ASN A 117 -0.41 -38.21 13.88
N ARG A 118 0.39 -38.80 13.00
CA ARG A 118 1.83 -38.66 13.09
C ARG A 118 2.28 -37.34 12.47
N CYS A 119 2.53 -36.34 13.33
CA CYS A 119 3.04 -35.03 12.94
C CYS A 119 4.56 -35.00 13.13
N VAL A 120 5.32 -34.86 12.03
CA VAL A 120 6.77 -34.86 12.04
C VAL A 120 7.31 -33.59 11.41
N VAL A 121 8.27 -32.94 12.06
CA VAL A 121 9.12 -31.92 11.46
C VAL A 121 10.50 -32.50 11.22
N THR A 122 11.05 -32.25 10.03
CA THR A 122 12.42 -32.66 9.68
C THR A 122 13.12 -31.48 9.03
N ASN A 123 14.42 -31.43 9.17
CA ASN A 123 15.24 -30.39 8.55
C ASN A 123 16.20 -30.96 7.51
N GLN A 124 16.75 -30.09 6.69
CA GLN A 124 17.77 -30.42 5.69
C GLN A 124 17.34 -31.56 4.76
N TRP A 125 16.06 -31.50 4.30
CA TRP A 125 15.48 -32.52 3.43
C TRP A 125 16.03 -32.39 2.02
N GLU A 126 16.79 -33.37 1.58
CA GLU A 126 17.34 -33.43 0.23
C GLU A 126 16.35 -34.08 -0.75
N TYR A 127 16.16 -33.47 -1.91
CA TYR A 127 15.35 -33.99 -3.00
C TYR A 127 16.06 -33.79 -4.35
N PRO A 128 16.17 -34.84 -5.20
CA PRO A 128 16.89 -34.76 -6.47
C PRO A 128 16.17 -33.85 -7.47
N ARG A 129 16.92 -33.19 -8.34
CA ARG A 129 16.37 -32.45 -9.49
C ARG A 129 15.97 -33.40 -10.60
N LEU A 130 14.94 -33.00 -11.37
CA LEU A 130 14.56 -33.67 -12.62
C LEU A 130 15.66 -33.67 -13.69
N SER A 131 16.55 -32.68 -13.69
CA SER A 131 17.66 -32.50 -14.61
C SER A 131 19.01 -32.83 -13.97
N HIS A 132 19.28 -33.98 -13.55
CA HIS A 132 20.56 -34.65 -13.14
C HIS A 132 21.69 -33.80 -12.51
N GLU A 133 21.63 -32.50 -12.41
CA GLU A 133 22.63 -31.65 -11.79
C GLU A 133 22.17 -31.14 -10.41
N GLY A 134 22.62 -31.82 -9.37
CA GLY A 134 22.48 -31.44 -7.96
C GLY A 134 21.05 -31.41 -7.43
N GLY A 135 20.80 -31.99 -6.29
CA GLY A 135 19.53 -31.93 -5.55
C GLY A 135 19.26 -30.54 -4.93
N LYS A 136 18.05 -30.32 -4.43
CA LYS A 136 17.71 -29.20 -3.55
C LYS A 136 17.59 -29.70 -2.13
N ARG A 137 18.02 -28.86 -1.19
CA ARG A 137 17.96 -29.11 0.24
C ARG A 137 17.03 -28.08 0.86
N LEU A 138 15.93 -28.56 1.44
CA LEU A 138 14.92 -27.77 2.09
C LEU A 138 15.22 -27.66 3.58
N ASP A 139 15.15 -26.46 4.15
CA ASP A 139 15.50 -26.24 5.55
C ASP A 139 14.54 -26.95 6.49
N LEU A 140 13.25 -26.77 6.31
CA LEU A 140 12.21 -27.36 7.17
C LEU A 140 11.09 -27.99 6.33
N VAL A 141 10.73 -29.22 6.65
CA VAL A 141 9.59 -29.92 6.03
C VAL A 141 8.71 -30.52 7.14
N TYR A 142 7.40 -30.24 7.07
CA TYR A 142 6.40 -30.69 8.04
C TYR A 142 5.51 -31.76 7.40
N LEU A 143 5.48 -32.91 7.99
CA LEU A 143 4.73 -34.07 7.48
C LEU A 143 3.59 -34.41 8.43
N ILE A 144 2.40 -34.62 7.88
CA ILE A 144 1.27 -35.21 8.60
C ILE A 144 1.00 -36.59 7.96
N ASN A 145 1.10 -37.63 8.76
CA ASN A 145 0.94 -39.05 8.32
C ASN A 145 1.82 -39.37 7.10
N GLY A 146 3.02 -38.81 7.03
CA GLY A 146 3.98 -39.05 5.96
C GLY A 146 3.77 -38.20 4.67
N ILE A 147 2.81 -37.31 4.65
CA ILE A 147 2.57 -36.37 3.54
C ILE A 147 3.23 -35.01 3.90
N PRO A 148 4.15 -34.45 3.10
CA PRO A 148 4.73 -33.15 3.33
C PRO A 148 3.68 -32.04 3.06
N MET A 149 3.30 -31.34 4.12
CA MET A 149 2.19 -30.37 4.08
C MET A 149 2.65 -28.92 4.13
N VAL A 150 3.81 -28.65 4.76
CA VAL A 150 4.37 -27.31 4.88
C VAL A 150 5.87 -27.36 4.62
N ILE A 151 6.38 -26.36 3.91
CA ILE A 151 7.81 -26.16 3.69
C ILE A 151 8.17 -24.78 4.24
N GLY A 152 9.20 -24.73 5.07
CA GLY A 152 9.72 -23.52 5.68
C GLY A 152 11.16 -23.26 5.29
N GLU A 153 11.55 -22.01 5.16
CA GLU A 153 12.90 -21.56 4.92
C GLU A 153 13.30 -20.62 6.05
N ALA A 154 14.42 -20.94 6.69
CA ALA A 154 14.99 -20.17 7.79
C ALA A 154 16.18 -19.35 7.29
N LYS A 155 16.30 -18.12 7.76
CA LYS A 155 17.44 -17.23 7.49
C LYS A 155 18.00 -16.69 8.79
N THR A 156 19.23 -16.15 8.73
CA THR A 156 19.91 -15.67 9.93
C THR A 156 19.48 -14.25 10.30
N PRO A 157 19.17 -13.95 11.58
CA PRO A 157 18.83 -12.61 12.02
C PRO A 157 20.05 -11.67 12.13
N VAL A 158 21.26 -12.19 12.08
CA VAL A 158 22.49 -11.43 12.36
C VAL A 158 23.15 -10.83 11.11
N ARG A 159 22.62 -11.11 9.92
CA ARG A 159 23.07 -10.50 8.68
C ARG A 159 22.09 -9.41 8.25
N PRO A 160 22.53 -8.15 8.09
CA PRO A 160 21.65 -7.05 7.74
C PRO A 160 21.14 -7.11 6.31
N ASP A 161 21.82 -7.82 5.43
CA ASP A 161 21.51 -8.01 4.01
C ASP A 161 20.59 -9.21 3.73
N VAL A 162 20.27 -10.00 4.76
CA VAL A 162 19.45 -11.21 4.64
C VAL A 162 18.13 -11.04 5.38
N THR A 163 17.04 -11.41 4.71
CA THR A 163 15.68 -11.26 5.20
C THR A 163 14.82 -12.46 4.87
N TRP A 164 13.56 -12.46 5.33
CA TRP A 164 12.57 -13.46 4.93
C TRP A 164 12.39 -13.51 3.39
N ALA A 165 12.59 -12.40 2.66
CA ALA A 165 12.42 -12.35 1.20
C ALA A 165 13.46 -13.22 0.47
N ASP A 166 14.67 -13.38 1.04
CA ASP A 166 15.67 -14.29 0.52
C ASP A 166 15.19 -15.74 0.65
N GLY A 167 14.63 -16.09 1.84
CA GLY A 167 14.01 -17.40 2.04
C GLY A 167 12.82 -17.66 1.11
N ALA A 168 11.96 -16.65 0.89
CA ALA A 168 10.87 -16.74 -0.08
C ALA A 168 11.38 -16.93 -1.52
N THR A 169 12.51 -16.29 -1.87
CA THR A 169 13.16 -16.46 -3.17
C THR A 169 13.69 -17.88 -3.34
N ASP A 170 14.31 -18.45 -2.30
CA ASP A 170 14.77 -19.84 -2.33
C ASP A 170 13.59 -20.81 -2.51
N ILE A 171 12.48 -20.61 -1.81
CA ILE A 171 11.26 -21.41 -2.00
C ILE A 171 10.75 -21.33 -3.44
N LEU A 172 10.70 -20.15 -4.05
CA LEU A 172 10.31 -20.01 -5.45
C LEU A 172 11.27 -20.74 -6.41
N HIS A 173 12.56 -20.76 -6.10
CA HIS A 173 13.53 -21.56 -6.85
C HIS A 173 13.30 -23.05 -6.66
N TYR A 174 12.92 -23.50 -5.47
CA TYR A 174 12.58 -24.89 -5.21
C TYR A 174 11.30 -25.31 -5.97
N GLU A 175 10.27 -24.49 -5.92
CA GLU A 175 9.03 -24.74 -6.69
C GLU A 175 9.28 -24.95 -8.19
N LYS A 176 10.21 -24.14 -8.76
CA LYS A 176 10.62 -24.25 -10.17
C LYS A 176 11.49 -25.49 -10.44
N SER A 177 12.32 -25.90 -9.48
CA SER A 177 13.30 -26.96 -9.66
C SER A 177 12.78 -28.34 -9.31
N ILE A 178 11.92 -28.44 -8.30
CA ILE A 178 11.39 -29.66 -7.71
C ILE A 178 9.88 -29.51 -7.39
N PRO A 179 9.03 -29.18 -8.39
CA PRO A 179 7.60 -28.88 -8.16
C PRO A 179 6.85 -30.03 -7.48
N GLN A 180 7.33 -31.28 -7.61
CA GLN A 180 6.72 -32.47 -6.99
C GLN A 180 6.62 -32.34 -5.47
N MET A 181 7.63 -31.73 -4.82
CA MET A 181 7.66 -31.54 -3.36
C MET A 181 6.54 -30.61 -2.87
N PHE A 182 5.98 -29.79 -3.76
CA PHE A 182 4.99 -28.77 -3.42
C PHE A 182 3.56 -29.14 -3.82
N VAL A 183 3.34 -30.32 -4.45
CA VAL A 183 2.00 -30.78 -4.88
C VAL A 183 1.06 -30.98 -3.70
N SER A 184 1.55 -31.44 -2.54
CA SER A 184 0.76 -31.64 -1.32
C SER A 184 0.76 -30.40 -0.38
N ASN A 185 1.49 -29.34 -0.73
CA ASN A 185 1.76 -28.21 0.15
C ASN A 185 0.51 -27.40 0.50
N ILE A 186 0.27 -27.13 1.78
CA ILE A 186 -0.76 -26.22 2.29
C ILE A 186 -0.32 -24.80 2.08
N LEU A 187 0.84 -24.46 2.65
CA LEU A 187 1.49 -23.16 2.59
C LEU A 187 3.01 -23.31 2.73
N THR A 188 3.71 -22.28 2.35
CA THR A 188 5.14 -22.12 2.60
C THR A 188 5.35 -20.91 3.51
N PHE A 189 6.40 -20.92 4.30
CA PHE A 189 6.78 -19.78 5.11
C PHE A 189 8.28 -19.49 5.04
N ALA A 190 8.66 -18.25 5.31
CA ALA A 190 10.04 -17.83 5.46
C ALA A 190 10.17 -16.91 6.67
N SER A 191 11.30 -17.05 7.40
CA SER A 191 11.59 -16.22 8.56
C SER A 191 13.10 -16.04 8.74
N GLU A 192 13.50 -14.81 9.05
CA GLU A 192 14.85 -14.51 9.51
C GLU A 192 14.91 -14.27 11.04
N GLY A 193 13.84 -14.65 11.75
CA GLY A 193 13.77 -14.53 13.21
C GLY A 193 13.26 -13.18 13.74
N LYS A 194 12.81 -12.25 12.87
CA LYS A 194 12.16 -10.99 13.25
C LYS A 194 10.78 -10.90 12.66
N GLU A 195 10.62 -11.43 11.45
CA GLU A 195 9.35 -11.51 10.74
C GLU A 195 9.05 -12.97 10.36
N LEU A 196 7.79 -13.29 10.29
CA LEU A 196 7.28 -14.56 9.78
C LEU A 196 6.31 -14.25 8.65
N GLN A 197 6.71 -14.57 7.43
CA GLN A 197 5.89 -14.36 6.24
C GLN A 197 5.51 -15.71 5.62
N TYR A 198 4.32 -15.79 5.02
CA TYR A 198 3.84 -17.03 4.41
C TYR A 198 3.07 -16.78 3.13
N ALA A 199 2.95 -17.82 2.31
CA ALA A 199 2.18 -17.80 1.08
C ALA A 199 1.72 -19.21 0.66
N GLY A 200 0.84 -19.27 -0.33
CA GLY A 200 0.57 -20.50 -1.08
C GLY A 200 1.58 -20.72 -2.20
N VAL A 201 1.59 -21.89 -2.79
CA VAL A 201 2.47 -22.23 -3.93
C VAL A 201 2.30 -21.26 -5.09
N CYS A 202 3.38 -20.97 -5.79
CA CYS A 202 3.44 -20.06 -6.95
C CYS A 202 2.99 -18.63 -6.64
N CYS A 203 3.05 -18.21 -5.38
CA CYS A 203 2.70 -16.86 -4.97
C CYS A 203 3.89 -15.90 -5.20
N PRO A 204 3.73 -14.80 -5.95
CA PRO A 204 4.78 -13.78 -6.07
C PRO A 204 5.18 -13.22 -4.70
N ILE A 205 6.48 -12.90 -4.53
CA ILE A 205 7.03 -12.45 -3.22
C ILE A 205 6.29 -11.22 -2.69
N GLU A 206 5.90 -10.29 -3.55
CA GLU A 206 5.19 -9.06 -3.19
C GLU A 206 3.79 -9.32 -2.59
N LYS A 207 3.29 -10.53 -2.75
CA LYS A 207 1.99 -10.99 -2.22
C LYS A 207 2.12 -11.89 -1.01
N TRP A 208 3.33 -12.17 -0.53
CA TRP A 208 3.51 -12.80 0.76
C TRP A 208 2.96 -11.91 1.86
N GLY A 209 2.59 -12.46 2.98
CA GLY A 209 2.04 -11.68 4.08
C GLY A 209 2.38 -12.26 5.44
N PRO A 210 2.37 -11.40 6.49
CA PRO A 210 2.66 -11.84 7.84
C PRO A 210 1.57 -12.75 8.36
N TRP A 211 1.95 -13.65 9.26
CA TRP A 211 1.03 -14.33 10.15
C TRP A 211 1.17 -13.79 11.57
N PHE A 212 0.08 -13.34 12.15
CA PHE A 212 0.00 -12.95 13.55
C PHE A 212 -0.96 -13.87 14.30
N ALA A 213 -0.55 -14.27 15.50
CA ALA A 213 -1.32 -15.16 16.34
C ALA A 213 -2.59 -14.50 16.91
N ASP A 214 -2.53 -13.19 17.14
CA ASP A 214 -3.54 -12.38 17.80
C ASP A 214 -3.55 -10.92 17.31
N GLU A 215 -4.44 -10.11 17.89
CA GLU A 215 -4.58 -8.69 17.56
C GLU A 215 -3.40 -7.81 18.04
N ASP A 216 -2.54 -8.29 18.97
CA ASP A 216 -1.36 -7.58 19.46
C ASP A 216 -0.27 -7.46 18.38
N ARG A 217 -0.30 -8.36 17.38
CA ARG A 217 0.57 -8.30 16.18
C ARG A 217 2.06 -8.12 16.51
N ARG A 218 2.55 -8.92 17.47
CA ARG A 218 3.95 -8.86 17.91
C ARG A 218 4.90 -9.30 16.80
N HIS A 219 5.99 -8.57 16.62
CA HIS A 219 7.03 -8.85 15.63
C HIS A 219 8.33 -8.15 16.01
N GLY A 220 9.42 -8.43 15.30
CA GLY A 220 10.69 -7.74 15.43
C GLY A 220 11.74 -8.48 16.27
N ASP A 221 11.36 -9.57 16.93
CA ASP A 221 12.27 -10.41 17.73
C ASP A 221 11.91 -11.89 17.67
N LEU A 222 12.85 -12.73 18.09
CA LEU A 222 12.70 -14.19 18.07
C LEU A 222 11.51 -14.70 18.89
N THR A 223 11.19 -14.04 20.00
CA THR A 223 10.07 -14.44 20.88
C THR A 223 8.74 -14.19 20.19
N SER A 224 8.60 -13.05 19.55
CA SER A 224 7.43 -12.69 18.77
C SER A 224 7.24 -13.60 17.54
N VAL A 225 8.34 -13.90 16.84
CA VAL A 225 8.33 -14.86 15.72
C VAL A 225 7.93 -16.26 16.22
N LYS A 226 8.51 -16.73 17.33
CA LYS A 226 8.13 -18.01 17.93
C LYS A 226 6.62 -18.06 18.25
N HIS A 227 6.07 -17.01 18.85
CA HIS A 227 4.64 -16.92 19.19
C HIS A 227 3.75 -17.01 17.93
N ASN A 228 4.05 -16.27 16.91
CA ASN A 228 3.32 -16.27 15.65
C ASN A 228 3.45 -17.61 14.90
N TYR A 229 4.67 -18.15 14.88
CA TYR A 229 4.96 -19.43 14.26
C TYR A 229 4.19 -20.58 14.91
N LEU A 230 4.19 -20.69 16.24
CA LEU A 230 3.41 -21.68 16.97
C LEU A 230 1.94 -21.62 16.61
N SER A 231 1.41 -20.42 16.48
CA SER A 231 0.04 -20.25 16.03
C SER A 231 -0.18 -20.76 14.58
N LEU A 232 0.75 -20.47 13.65
CA LEU A 232 0.60 -20.89 12.25
C LEU A 232 0.68 -22.40 12.06
N ILE A 233 1.67 -23.04 12.71
CA ILE A 233 2.01 -24.45 12.45
C ILE A 233 1.18 -25.45 13.26
N SER A 234 0.21 -25.01 14.07
CA SER A 234 -0.70 -25.98 14.74
C SER A 234 -1.28 -26.94 13.71
N PRO A 235 -1.13 -28.26 13.88
CA PRO A 235 -1.60 -29.25 12.91
C PRO A 235 -3.09 -29.13 12.61
N GLU A 236 -3.92 -28.84 13.64
CA GLU A 236 -5.35 -28.61 13.48
C GLU A 236 -5.61 -27.39 12.59
N ARG A 237 -4.89 -26.31 12.83
CA ARG A 237 -5.03 -25.06 12.06
C ARG A 237 -4.58 -25.23 10.64
N LEU A 238 -3.48 -25.91 10.40
CA LEU A 238 -2.99 -26.20 9.05
C LEU A 238 -4.02 -26.98 8.23
N LEU A 239 -4.58 -28.05 8.79
CA LEU A 239 -5.63 -28.82 8.12
C LEU A 239 -6.92 -28.00 7.94
N ASP A 240 -7.26 -27.16 8.91
CA ASP A 240 -8.38 -26.22 8.83
C ASP A 240 -8.20 -25.20 7.71
N ILE A 241 -7.00 -24.59 7.61
CA ILE A 241 -6.62 -23.69 6.54
C ILE A 241 -6.74 -24.41 5.18
N TYR A 242 -6.19 -25.60 5.06
CA TYR A 242 -6.19 -26.33 3.79
C TYR A 242 -7.61 -26.69 3.34
N ARG A 243 -8.45 -27.08 4.29
CA ARG A 243 -9.81 -27.57 4.01
C ARG A 243 -10.81 -26.45 3.76
N TYR A 244 -10.74 -25.33 4.51
CA TYR A 244 -11.78 -24.31 4.54
C TYR A 244 -11.30 -22.89 4.19
N TYR A 245 -10.02 -22.58 4.37
CA TYR A 245 -9.45 -21.25 4.19
C TYR A 245 -8.46 -21.19 3.01
N THR A 246 -8.56 -22.15 2.11
CA THR A 246 -7.83 -22.19 0.84
C THR A 246 -8.81 -22.35 -0.31
N VAL A 247 -8.63 -21.56 -1.36
CA VAL A 247 -9.39 -21.67 -2.61
C VAL A 247 -8.45 -21.61 -3.80
N PHE A 248 -8.90 -22.20 -4.92
CA PHE A 248 -8.21 -22.14 -6.20
C PHE A 248 -9.09 -21.36 -7.16
N SER A 249 -8.58 -20.23 -7.65
CA SER A 249 -9.36 -19.30 -8.46
C SER A 249 -8.80 -19.20 -9.87
N GLY A 250 -9.67 -19.29 -10.88
CA GLY A 250 -9.31 -19.04 -12.26
C GLY A 250 -9.05 -17.54 -12.49
N THR A 251 -7.96 -17.21 -13.22
CA THR A 251 -7.69 -15.86 -13.70
C THR A 251 -8.34 -15.63 -15.08
N THR A 252 -8.47 -14.35 -15.46
CA THR A 252 -8.95 -13.98 -16.81
C THR A 252 -8.07 -14.54 -17.95
N GLY A 253 -6.83 -14.97 -17.66
CA GLY A 253 -5.93 -15.65 -18.61
C GLY A 253 -5.99 -17.18 -18.59
N GLY A 254 -6.98 -17.80 -17.92
CA GLY A 254 -7.15 -19.25 -17.87
C GLY A 254 -6.21 -19.99 -16.91
N ARG A 255 -5.28 -19.31 -16.24
CA ARG A 255 -4.42 -19.91 -15.21
C ARG A 255 -5.15 -19.95 -13.87
N LYS A 256 -4.97 -21.02 -13.09
CA LYS A 256 -5.41 -21.06 -11.69
C LYS A 256 -4.37 -20.42 -10.79
N ILE A 257 -4.84 -19.74 -9.74
CA ILE A 257 -4.01 -19.27 -8.62
C ILE A 257 -4.52 -19.89 -7.33
N LYS A 258 -3.62 -20.18 -6.41
CA LYS A 258 -3.95 -20.63 -5.05
C LYS A 258 -4.05 -19.40 -4.14
N ILE A 259 -5.17 -19.26 -3.45
CA ILE A 259 -5.43 -18.21 -2.46
C ILE A 259 -5.52 -18.88 -1.09
N VAL A 260 -4.54 -18.61 -0.23
CA VAL A 260 -4.54 -18.97 1.18
C VAL A 260 -4.99 -17.74 1.97
N CYS A 261 -5.85 -17.94 2.98
CA CYS A 261 -6.35 -16.83 3.80
C CYS A 261 -5.21 -16.01 4.43
N ARG A 262 -5.44 -14.71 4.65
CA ARG A 262 -4.62 -13.89 5.53
C ARG A 262 -5.03 -14.13 6.99
N TYR A 263 -4.11 -13.88 7.96
CA TYR A 263 -4.39 -14.12 9.37
C TYR A 263 -5.67 -13.41 9.85
N GLN A 264 -5.94 -12.17 9.43
CA GLN A 264 -7.15 -11.44 9.81
C GLN A 264 -8.42 -12.07 9.21
N GLN A 265 -8.32 -12.68 8.02
CA GLN A 265 -9.44 -13.42 7.41
C GLN A 265 -9.70 -14.73 8.16
N TYR A 266 -8.63 -15.41 8.60
CA TYR A 266 -8.75 -16.59 9.43
C TYR A 266 -9.36 -16.24 10.79
N LEU A 267 -8.80 -15.27 11.51
CA LEU A 267 -9.29 -14.88 12.85
C LEU A 267 -10.74 -14.37 12.78
N GLY A 268 -11.07 -13.52 11.82
CA GLY A 268 -12.44 -13.01 11.65
C GLY A 268 -13.43 -14.10 11.23
N GLY A 269 -13.03 -14.99 10.32
CA GLY A 269 -13.85 -16.15 9.91
C GLY A 269 -14.09 -17.11 11.05
N GLU A 270 -13.05 -17.43 11.84
CA GLU A 270 -13.19 -18.29 13.03
C GLU A 270 -14.07 -17.63 14.10
N ALA A 271 -13.97 -16.33 14.32
CA ALA A 271 -14.84 -15.62 15.26
C ALA A 271 -16.32 -15.78 14.89
N ILE A 272 -16.67 -15.69 13.60
CA ILE A 272 -18.02 -15.97 13.08
C ILE A 272 -18.41 -17.42 13.34
N VAL A 273 -17.57 -18.37 12.88
CA VAL A 273 -17.85 -19.80 12.95
C VAL A 273 -18.03 -20.25 14.40
N GLN A 274 -17.12 -19.86 15.28
CA GLN A 274 -17.19 -20.24 16.70
C GLN A 274 -18.41 -19.63 17.40
N ARG A 275 -18.79 -18.39 17.09
CA ARG A 275 -20.02 -17.80 17.63
C ARG A 275 -21.26 -18.58 17.22
N VAL A 276 -21.38 -18.94 15.95
CA VAL A 276 -22.50 -19.75 15.44
C VAL A 276 -22.52 -21.11 16.13
N LEU A 277 -21.39 -21.83 16.16
CA LEU A 277 -21.31 -23.18 16.72
C LEU A 277 -21.61 -23.19 18.22
N ASN A 278 -21.04 -22.26 18.98
CA ASN A 278 -21.25 -22.17 20.43
C ASN A 278 -22.71 -21.83 20.76
N THR A 279 -23.28 -20.81 20.09
CA THR A 279 -24.68 -20.44 20.32
C THR A 279 -25.64 -21.54 19.89
N TYR A 280 -25.40 -22.21 18.75
CA TYR A 280 -26.24 -23.29 18.24
C TYR A 280 -26.20 -24.53 19.16
N ARG A 281 -25.02 -24.95 19.61
CA ARG A 281 -24.86 -26.10 20.53
C ARG A 281 -25.48 -25.87 21.89
N ASN A 282 -25.33 -24.66 22.43
CA ASN A 282 -25.82 -24.32 23.77
C ASN A 282 -27.30 -23.91 23.78
N GLY A 283 -27.92 -23.67 22.61
CA GLY A 283 -29.29 -23.16 22.50
C GLY A 283 -29.46 -21.72 23.01
N LYS A 284 -28.40 -21.11 23.54
CA LYS A 284 -28.38 -19.75 24.12
C LYS A 284 -27.06 -19.05 23.73
N GLY A 285 -27.12 -17.75 23.50
CA GLY A 285 -25.97 -16.94 23.18
C GLY A 285 -26.28 -15.88 22.12
N PRO A 286 -25.31 -15.01 21.81
CA PRO A 286 -25.51 -13.96 20.84
C PRO A 286 -25.63 -14.51 19.43
N ARG A 287 -26.67 -14.07 18.71
CA ARG A 287 -26.92 -14.39 17.31
C ARG A 287 -26.49 -13.28 16.36
N LYS A 288 -25.59 -12.43 16.80
CA LYS A 288 -25.06 -11.31 16.02
C LYS A 288 -23.57 -11.12 16.29
N GLY A 289 -22.89 -10.44 15.36
CA GLY A 289 -21.47 -10.10 15.50
C GLY A 289 -21.07 -9.04 14.51
N LEU A 290 -20.12 -8.16 14.91
CA LEU A 290 -19.55 -7.13 14.09
C LEU A 290 -18.09 -7.47 13.74
N ILE A 291 -17.77 -7.52 12.45
CA ILE A 291 -16.42 -7.59 11.91
C ILE A 291 -16.03 -6.19 11.41
N TRP A 292 -15.15 -5.54 12.13
CA TRP A 292 -14.65 -4.22 11.75
C TRP A 292 -13.31 -4.36 11.01
N HIS A 293 -13.36 -4.67 9.73
CA HIS A 293 -12.19 -4.78 8.88
C HIS A 293 -12.16 -3.68 7.84
N PHE A 294 -11.03 -2.96 7.77
CA PHE A 294 -10.83 -1.85 6.86
C PHE A 294 -11.09 -2.25 5.39
N GLN A 295 -11.47 -1.28 4.59
CA GLN A 295 -11.73 -1.50 3.17
C GLN A 295 -10.45 -1.94 2.45
N GLY A 296 -10.54 -3.05 1.69
CA GLY A 296 -9.36 -3.65 1.06
C GLY A 296 -8.67 -4.75 1.86
N SER A 297 -9.11 -5.03 3.09
CA SER A 297 -8.61 -6.14 3.92
C SER A 297 -8.96 -7.54 3.40
N GLY A 298 -9.79 -7.65 2.36
CA GLY A 298 -10.25 -8.92 1.81
C GLY A 298 -11.50 -9.48 2.49
N LYS A 299 -12.45 -8.63 2.93
CA LYS A 299 -13.73 -9.05 3.54
C LYS A 299 -14.51 -10.04 2.68
N SER A 300 -14.55 -9.88 1.35
CA SER A 300 -15.22 -10.81 0.44
C SER A 300 -14.67 -12.23 0.57
N TRP A 301 -13.35 -12.40 0.60
CA TRP A 301 -12.72 -13.71 0.82
C TRP A 301 -12.97 -14.25 2.23
N LEU A 302 -13.03 -13.39 3.26
CA LEU A 302 -13.42 -13.82 4.61
C LEU A 302 -14.84 -14.42 4.59
N MET A 303 -15.79 -13.79 3.89
CA MET A 303 -17.16 -14.31 3.75
C MET A 303 -17.17 -15.66 3.00
N VAL A 304 -16.37 -15.80 1.93
CA VAL A 304 -16.22 -17.07 1.19
C VAL A 304 -15.74 -18.17 2.13
N PHE A 305 -14.67 -17.94 2.87
CA PHE A 305 -14.08 -18.91 3.80
C PHE A 305 -15.05 -19.29 4.94
N ALA A 306 -15.65 -18.30 5.58
CA ALA A 306 -16.62 -18.55 6.65
C ALA A 306 -17.84 -19.34 6.13
N ALA A 307 -18.36 -18.99 4.95
CA ALA A 307 -19.48 -19.70 4.33
C ALA A 307 -19.13 -21.15 4.01
N GLN A 308 -17.94 -21.41 3.44
CA GLN A 308 -17.48 -22.79 3.19
C GLN A 308 -17.41 -23.61 4.47
N LYS A 309 -16.80 -23.07 5.53
CA LYS A 309 -16.63 -23.76 6.80
C LYS A 309 -17.97 -24.03 7.49
N LEU A 310 -18.85 -23.01 7.55
CA LEU A 310 -20.20 -23.14 8.13
C LEU A 310 -21.03 -24.21 7.41
N ARG A 311 -21.00 -24.23 6.07
CA ARG A 311 -21.74 -25.20 5.26
C ARG A 311 -21.33 -26.67 5.53
N ARG A 312 -20.08 -26.90 5.89
CA ARG A 312 -19.51 -28.25 6.13
C ARG A 312 -19.62 -28.68 7.60
N GLN A 313 -20.19 -27.83 8.49
CA GLN A 313 -20.41 -28.22 9.90
C GLN A 313 -21.63 -29.11 10.05
N GLN A 314 -21.40 -30.39 10.32
CA GLN A 314 -22.48 -31.40 10.48
C GLN A 314 -23.49 -31.04 11.57
N VAL A 315 -23.02 -30.43 12.67
CA VAL A 315 -23.85 -29.99 13.79
C VAL A 315 -24.94 -28.99 13.35
N LEU A 316 -24.67 -28.18 12.32
CA LEU A 316 -25.62 -27.20 11.78
C LEU A 316 -26.66 -27.81 10.83
N LYS A 317 -26.62 -29.12 10.53
CA LYS A 317 -27.59 -29.84 9.69
C LYS A 317 -27.84 -29.17 8.34
N SER A 318 -26.77 -28.88 7.59
CA SER A 318 -26.79 -28.18 6.29
C SER A 318 -27.42 -26.79 6.38
N PRO A 319 -26.76 -25.81 6.99
CA PRO A 319 -27.27 -24.46 7.16
C PRO A 319 -27.48 -23.74 5.82
N THR A 320 -28.38 -22.76 5.79
CA THR A 320 -28.41 -21.73 4.74
C THR A 320 -27.44 -20.61 5.13
N VAL A 321 -26.49 -20.31 4.28
CA VAL A 321 -25.61 -19.13 4.45
C VAL A 321 -26.00 -18.10 3.42
N MET A 322 -26.37 -16.91 3.85
CA MET A 322 -26.78 -15.83 2.97
C MET A 322 -25.78 -14.70 3.02
N ILE A 323 -25.28 -14.30 1.87
CA ILE A 323 -24.44 -13.12 1.70
C ILE A 323 -25.33 -11.99 1.21
N VAL A 324 -25.38 -10.92 1.99
CA VAL A 324 -26.26 -9.77 1.72
C VAL A 324 -25.42 -8.55 1.46
N ASP A 325 -25.61 -7.94 0.29
CA ASP A 325 -24.91 -6.73 -0.12
C ASP A 325 -25.89 -5.54 -0.20
N ASP A 326 -25.35 -4.32 -0.22
CA ASP A 326 -26.12 -3.09 -0.41
C ASP A 326 -26.30 -2.70 -1.89
N ARG A 327 -25.57 -3.36 -2.82
CA ARG A 327 -25.52 -2.98 -4.24
C ARG A 327 -25.45 -4.16 -5.18
N ILE A 328 -26.13 -4.01 -6.31
CA ILE A 328 -26.13 -5.00 -7.40
C ILE A 328 -24.72 -5.19 -8.01
N ASP A 329 -23.94 -4.12 -8.14
CA ASP A 329 -22.59 -4.21 -8.72
C ASP A 329 -21.62 -5.03 -7.83
N LEU A 330 -21.79 -4.96 -6.50
CA LEU A 330 -21.03 -5.74 -5.53
C LEU A 330 -21.53 -7.19 -5.50
N GLU A 331 -22.82 -7.44 -5.64
CA GLU A 331 -23.39 -8.77 -5.81
C GLU A 331 -22.73 -9.52 -6.97
N ASP A 332 -22.53 -8.87 -8.11
CA ASP A 332 -21.83 -9.47 -9.26
C ASP A 332 -20.35 -9.78 -8.95
N GLN A 333 -19.66 -8.91 -8.22
CA GLN A 333 -18.27 -9.11 -7.85
C GLN A 333 -18.15 -10.32 -6.90
N ILE A 334 -18.97 -10.38 -5.86
CA ILE A 334 -18.99 -11.49 -4.90
C ILE A 334 -19.39 -12.78 -5.61
N THR A 335 -20.44 -12.77 -6.40
CA THR A 335 -20.85 -13.93 -7.22
C THR A 335 -19.71 -14.40 -8.13
N GLY A 336 -18.97 -13.45 -8.73
CA GLY A 336 -17.78 -13.72 -9.53
C GLY A 336 -16.66 -14.38 -8.72
N ASP A 337 -16.44 -13.95 -7.47
CA ASP A 337 -15.42 -14.53 -6.58
C ASP A 337 -15.78 -15.99 -6.21
N PHE A 338 -17.05 -16.24 -5.85
CA PHE A 338 -17.51 -17.59 -5.58
C PHE A 338 -17.46 -18.51 -6.81
N THR A 339 -17.82 -17.99 -7.99
CA THR A 339 -17.76 -18.74 -9.26
C THR A 339 -16.33 -19.07 -9.65
N ARG A 340 -15.41 -18.09 -9.58
CA ARG A 340 -13.99 -18.30 -9.87
C ARG A 340 -13.32 -19.25 -8.89
N ALA A 341 -13.78 -19.27 -7.65
CA ALA A 341 -13.32 -20.19 -6.61
C ALA A 341 -13.96 -21.59 -6.73
N GLU A 342 -14.81 -21.82 -7.73
CA GLU A 342 -15.51 -23.09 -7.96
C GLU A 342 -16.26 -23.60 -6.71
N ILE A 343 -16.81 -22.69 -5.87
CA ILE A 343 -17.54 -23.05 -4.66
C ILE A 343 -18.89 -23.69 -5.05
N PRO A 344 -19.17 -24.93 -4.61
CA PRO A 344 -20.42 -25.62 -4.99
C PRO A 344 -21.63 -25.08 -4.21
N ASN A 345 -22.82 -25.26 -4.80
CA ASN A 345 -24.10 -24.92 -4.17
C ASN A 345 -24.28 -23.44 -3.83
N VAL A 346 -23.87 -22.56 -4.75
CA VAL A 346 -24.08 -21.11 -4.69
C VAL A 346 -25.17 -20.71 -5.67
N ASP A 347 -26.14 -19.94 -5.21
CA ASP A 347 -27.20 -19.34 -6.03
C ASP A 347 -27.34 -17.85 -5.74
N SER A 348 -27.69 -17.04 -6.76
CA SER A 348 -28.11 -15.66 -6.59
C SER A 348 -29.61 -15.53 -6.51
N ILE A 349 -30.09 -14.49 -5.85
CA ILE A 349 -31.51 -14.16 -5.68
C ILE A 349 -31.78 -12.80 -6.33
N ALA A 350 -32.53 -12.81 -7.43
CA ALA A 350 -32.84 -11.60 -8.19
C ALA A 350 -34.18 -10.96 -7.79
N THR A 351 -35.14 -11.73 -7.26
CA THR A 351 -36.48 -11.22 -6.90
C THR A 351 -36.92 -11.64 -5.50
N LYS A 352 -37.98 -11.02 -5.00
CA LYS A 352 -38.62 -11.39 -3.73
C LYS A 352 -39.13 -12.83 -3.74
N GLU A 353 -39.78 -13.23 -4.84
CA GLU A 353 -40.34 -14.58 -5.01
C GLU A 353 -39.22 -15.63 -5.00
N GLU A 354 -38.09 -15.32 -5.58
CA GLU A 354 -36.92 -16.19 -5.50
C GLU A 354 -36.36 -16.29 -4.08
N LEU A 355 -36.38 -15.19 -3.31
CA LEU A 355 -35.95 -15.19 -1.92
C LEU A 355 -36.82 -16.15 -1.10
N GLU A 356 -38.15 -16.05 -1.19
CA GLU A 356 -39.11 -16.92 -0.48
C GLU A 356 -38.95 -18.38 -0.85
N GLN A 357 -38.65 -18.71 -2.11
CA GLN A 357 -38.47 -20.08 -2.58
C GLN A 357 -37.08 -20.66 -2.26
N LYS A 358 -36.01 -19.89 -2.51
CA LYS A 358 -34.64 -20.41 -2.42
C LYS A 358 -34.12 -20.47 -0.99
N ILE A 359 -34.64 -19.66 -0.06
CA ILE A 359 -34.16 -19.66 1.33
C ILE A 359 -34.25 -21.05 1.99
N HIS A 360 -35.21 -21.86 1.59
CA HIS A 360 -35.39 -23.23 2.09
C HIS A 360 -34.44 -24.27 1.47
N GLN A 361 -33.66 -23.88 0.42
CA GLN A 361 -32.84 -24.85 -0.34
C GLN A 361 -31.52 -25.21 0.33
N ARG A 362 -31.21 -24.67 1.51
CA ARG A 362 -29.99 -24.96 2.27
C ARG A 362 -28.71 -24.84 1.43
N LYS A 363 -28.51 -23.69 0.79
CA LYS A 363 -27.40 -23.34 -0.07
C LYS A 363 -26.63 -22.12 0.44
N ILE A 364 -25.60 -21.72 -0.25
CA ILE A 364 -25.05 -20.36 -0.16
C ILE A 364 -25.89 -19.49 -1.11
N LEU A 365 -26.51 -18.45 -0.56
CA LEU A 365 -27.37 -17.54 -1.31
C LEU A 365 -26.74 -16.15 -1.32
N ILE A 366 -26.69 -15.52 -2.49
CA ILE A 366 -26.17 -14.15 -2.65
C ILE A 366 -27.34 -13.25 -3.04
N THR A 367 -27.52 -12.14 -2.36
CA THR A 367 -28.66 -11.23 -2.58
C THR A 367 -28.32 -9.80 -2.16
N THR A 368 -29.19 -8.87 -2.54
CA THR A 368 -29.15 -7.50 -2.00
C THR A 368 -30.20 -7.27 -0.91
N ILE A 369 -29.91 -6.36 0.02
CA ILE A 369 -30.84 -6.02 1.13
C ILE A 369 -32.20 -5.53 0.63
N PHE A 370 -32.25 -4.93 -0.56
CA PHE A 370 -33.48 -4.38 -1.15
C PHE A 370 -34.58 -5.44 -1.37
N LYS A 371 -34.19 -6.72 -1.52
CA LYS A 371 -35.16 -7.82 -1.69
C LYS A 371 -36.01 -8.03 -0.42
N PHE A 372 -35.49 -7.65 0.74
CA PHE A 372 -36.26 -7.66 1.99
C PHE A 372 -37.18 -6.42 2.11
N GLY A 373 -36.91 -5.36 1.37
CA GLY A 373 -37.75 -4.15 1.32
C GLY A 373 -39.15 -4.40 0.76
N ASP A 374 -39.25 -5.34 -0.18
CA ASP A 374 -40.50 -5.69 -0.86
C ASP A 374 -41.40 -6.59 0.01
N LEU A 375 -40.91 -7.10 1.16
CA LEU A 375 -41.71 -7.87 2.12
C LEU A 375 -42.71 -6.94 2.85
N ALA A 376 -43.88 -7.45 3.16
CA ALA A 376 -44.83 -6.75 4.02
C ALA A 376 -44.32 -6.62 5.46
N ASP A 377 -44.77 -5.62 6.17
CA ASP A 377 -44.39 -5.41 7.56
C ASP A 377 -44.96 -6.57 8.41
N GLY A 378 -44.06 -7.28 9.11
CA GLY A 378 -44.40 -8.43 9.92
C GLY A 378 -44.32 -9.80 9.23
N ASP A 379 -44.02 -9.87 7.94
CA ASP A 379 -43.82 -11.13 7.23
C ASP A 379 -42.66 -11.96 7.84
N VAL A 380 -42.94 -13.23 8.16
CA VAL A 380 -41.93 -14.23 8.58
C VAL A 380 -41.78 -15.26 7.47
N ILE A 381 -40.62 -15.34 6.85
CA ILE A 381 -40.39 -16.24 5.71
C ILE A 381 -39.71 -17.56 6.12
N ASP A 382 -38.91 -17.56 7.20
CA ASP A 382 -38.30 -18.78 7.71
C ASP A 382 -37.95 -18.63 9.22
N THR A 383 -38.29 -19.66 10.00
CA THR A 383 -38.06 -19.70 11.46
C THR A 383 -36.90 -20.60 11.87
N ARG A 384 -36.14 -21.16 10.92
CA ARG A 384 -34.99 -22.01 11.21
C ARG A 384 -33.91 -21.23 11.95
N ASP A 385 -33.24 -21.91 12.86
CA ASP A 385 -32.19 -21.38 13.70
C ASP A 385 -30.77 -21.61 13.14
N ASN A 386 -30.67 -22.22 11.95
CA ASN A 386 -29.45 -22.51 11.22
C ASN A 386 -29.31 -21.68 9.90
N ILE A 387 -29.91 -20.50 9.88
CA ILE A 387 -29.73 -19.50 8.82
C ILE A 387 -28.68 -18.49 9.30
N ILE A 388 -27.65 -18.24 8.51
CA ILE A 388 -26.57 -17.32 8.84
C ILE A 388 -26.46 -16.26 7.74
N LEU A 389 -26.56 -15.00 8.11
CA LEU A 389 -26.41 -13.86 7.21
C LEU A 389 -25.04 -13.21 7.42
N LEU A 390 -24.28 -13.03 6.34
CA LEU A 390 -23.03 -12.28 6.27
C LEU A 390 -23.29 -11.04 5.43
N MET A 391 -23.26 -9.86 6.06
CA MET A 391 -23.72 -8.62 5.46
C MET A 391 -22.53 -7.71 5.20
N ASP A 392 -22.21 -7.47 3.91
CA ASP A 392 -21.16 -6.49 3.57
C ASP A 392 -21.70 -5.06 3.69
N GLU A 393 -20.81 -4.11 3.90
CA GLU A 393 -21.08 -2.70 4.16
C GLU A 393 -22.24 -2.49 5.16
N ALA A 394 -22.20 -3.23 6.26
CA ALA A 394 -23.26 -3.35 7.26
C ALA A 394 -23.75 -2.00 7.84
N HIS A 395 -22.94 -0.94 7.76
CA HIS A 395 -23.34 0.41 8.16
C HIS A 395 -24.49 0.99 7.30
N ARG A 396 -24.65 0.53 6.04
CA ARG A 396 -25.70 0.97 5.12
C ARG A 396 -27.00 0.20 5.24
N THR A 397 -26.93 -1.04 5.73
CA THR A 397 -28.12 -1.90 5.89
C THR A 397 -29.10 -1.38 6.95
N GLN A 398 -28.75 -0.31 7.65
CA GLN A 398 -29.59 0.37 8.63
C GLN A 398 -30.37 1.56 8.06
N GLU A 399 -30.19 1.89 6.78
CA GLU A 399 -30.96 2.94 6.13
C GLU A 399 -32.43 2.51 5.98
N GLY A 400 -33.33 3.21 6.66
CA GLY A 400 -34.75 2.90 6.68
C GLY A 400 -35.11 1.64 7.48
N ASN A 401 -36.27 1.03 7.14
CA ASN A 401 -36.81 -0.14 7.82
C ASN A 401 -36.28 -1.50 7.31
N LEU A 402 -35.32 -1.51 6.36
CA LEU A 402 -34.83 -2.73 5.68
C LEU A 402 -34.22 -3.74 6.64
N GLY A 403 -33.34 -3.27 7.53
CA GLY A 403 -32.72 -4.12 8.55
C GLY A 403 -33.72 -4.69 9.55
N ALA A 404 -34.76 -3.93 9.90
CA ALA A 404 -35.83 -4.39 10.77
C ALA A 404 -36.69 -5.46 10.08
N LYS A 405 -37.09 -5.23 8.84
CA LYS A 405 -37.85 -6.20 8.02
C LYS A 405 -37.11 -7.54 7.88
N MET A 406 -35.81 -7.48 7.58
CA MET A 406 -34.98 -8.67 7.45
C MET A 406 -34.92 -9.48 8.76
N ARG A 407 -34.80 -8.82 9.92
CA ARG A 407 -34.79 -9.48 11.24
C ARG A 407 -36.16 -10.06 11.59
N THR A 408 -37.24 -9.39 11.22
CA THR A 408 -38.60 -9.92 11.39
C THR A 408 -38.84 -11.12 10.49
N ALA A 409 -38.38 -11.06 9.24
CA ALA A 409 -38.54 -12.16 8.29
C ALA A 409 -37.77 -13.44 8.70
N LEU A 410 -36.67 -13.28 9.44
CA LEU A 410 -35.75 -14.37 9.86
C LEU A 410 -35.45 -14.28 11.38
N PRO A 411 -36.43 -14.50 12.26
CA PRO A 411 -36.32 -14.16 13.69
C PRO A 411 -35.26 -14.98 14.45
N ASN A 412 -34.94 -16.19 13.98
CA ASN A 412 -33.97 -17.07 14.62
C ASN A 412 -32.62 -17.15 13.91
N ALA A 413 -32.39 -16.35 12.89
CA ALA A 413 -31.15 -16.35 12.12
C ALA A 413 -29.99 -15.69 12.89
N PHE A 414 -28.75 -15.94 12.42
CA PHE A 414 -27.56 -15.24 12.84
C PHE A 414 -27.26 -14.08 11.89
N PHE A 415 -26.87 -12.93 12.44
CA PHE A 415 -26.61 -11.70 11.67
C PHE A 415 -25.21 -11.19 11.94
N PHE A 416 -24.30 -11.31 10.98
CA PHE A 416 -22.95 -10.77 11.05
C PHE A 416 -22.80 -9.60 10.11
N GLY A 417 -22.43 -8.45 10.65
CA GLY A 417 -22.12 -7.24 9.87
C GLY A 417 -20.62 -7.14 9.62
N LEU A 418 -20.23 -6.95 8.37
CA LEU A 418 -18.86 -6.68 7.97
C LEU A 418 -18.79 -5.25 7.43
N THR A 419 -17.88 -4.44 7.96
CA THR A 419 -17.71 -3.05 7.50
C THR A 419 -16.32 -2.51 7.78
N GLY A 420 -15.83 -1.64 6.93
CA GLY A 420 -14.60 -0.88 7.15
C GLY A 420 -14.81 0.39 7.97
N THR A 421 -16.06 0.85 8.07
CA THR A 421 -16.43 2.16 8.63
C THR A 421 -17.70 2.07 9.45
N PRO A 422 -17.66 1.45 10.66
CA PRO A 422 -18.85 1.37 11.51
C PRO A 422 -19.30 2.76 11.93
N ILE A 423 -20.60 2.97 12.00
CA ILE A 423 -21.23 4.24 12.41
C ILE A 423 -21.64 4.16 13.88
N ASN A 424 -21.38 5.21 14.65
CA ASN A 424 -21.83 5.36 16.01
C ASN A 424 -22.55 6.71 16.20
N ARG A 425 -23.75 6.83 15.64
CA ARG A 425 -24.63 8.00 15.80
C ARG A 425 -25.95 7.57 16.41
N ASN A 426 -26.68 8.51 17.04
CA ASN A 426 -27.93 8.20 17.72
C ASN A 426 -29.02 7.64 16.78
N ASP A 427 -29.01 8.06 15.54
CA ASP A 427 -29.95 7.65 14.46
C ASP A 427 -29.46 6.42 13.69
N HIS A 428 -28.16 6.19 13.61
CA HIS A 428 -27.56 5.06 12.89
C HIS A 428 -26.36 4.50 13.68
N ASN A 429 -26.54 3.37 14.33
CA ASN A 429 -25.50 2.77 15.16
C ASN A 429 -25.21 1.32 14.79
N THR A 430 -24.10 1.11 14.03
CA THR A 430 -23.67 -0.21 13.59
C THR A 430 -23.33 -1.15 14.76
N PHE A 431 -22.78 -0.57 15.86
CA PHE A 431 -22.46 -1.35 17.05
C PHE A 431 -23.73 -1.83 17.77
N ALA A 432 -24.78 -1.02 17.82
CA ALA A 432 -26.05 -1.43 18.39
C ALA A 432 -26.73 -2.53 17.56
N ALA A 433 -26.64 -2.45 16.23
CA ALA A 433 -27.27 -3.42 15.33
C ALA A 433 -26.55 -4.77 15.32
N PHE A 434 -25.22 -4.80 15.26
CA PHE A 434 -24.43 -6.02 15.06
C PHE A 434 -23.51 -6.37 16.23
N GLY A 435 -23.09 -5.39 17.05
CA GLY A 435 -22.34 -5.66 18.27
C GLY A 435 -23.20 -6.33 19.33
N ASP A 436 -22.58 -7.10 20.21
CA ASP A 436 -23.23 -7.70 21.37
C ASP A 436 -22.62 -7.13 22.65
N PRO A 437 -23.42 -6.88 23.71
CA PRO A 437 -22.91 -6.39 25.00
C PRO A 437 -21.87 -7.29 25.67
N THR A 438 -21.82 -8.58 25.31
CA THR A 438 -20.80 -9.52 25.81
C THR A 438 -19.46 -9.37 25.10
N ASP A 439 -19.40 -8.67 23.98
CA ASP A 439 -18.16 -8.37 23.26
C ASP A 439 -17.46 -7.19 23.93
N LYS A 440 -16.19 -7.36 24.29
CA LYS A 440 -15.40 -6.39 25.07
C LYS A 440 -15.45 -4.96 24.49
N TYR A 441 -15.54 -4.84 23.15
CA TYR A 441 -15.54 -3.56 22.46
C TYR A 441 -16.71 -3.42 21.47
N GLY A 442 -17.71 -4.30 21.54
CA GLY A 442 -18.86 -4.31 20.62
C GLY A 442 -18.54 -4.85 19.23
N TYR A 443 -17.39 -5.48 19.04
CA TYR A 443 -17.01 -6.22 17.82
C TYR A 443 -16.33 -7.54 18.18
N ILE A 444 -16.31 -8.49 17.22
CA ILE A 444 -15.68 -9.80 17.40
C ILE A 444 -14.35 -9.94 16.66
N SER A 445 -14.05 -9.05 15.74
CA SER A 445 -12.74 -8.95 15.07
C SER A 445 -12.51 -7.54 14.55
N LYS A 446 -11.28 -7.05 14.68
CA LYS A 446 -10.87 -5.71 14.21
C LYS A 446 -9.59 -5.80 13.37
N TYR A 447 -9.60 -5.11 12.23
CA TYR A 447 -8.43 -4.92 11.37
C TYR A 447 -8.46 -3.52 10.80
N THR A 448 -7.58 -2.66 11.29
CA THR A 448 -7.58 -1.21 11.00
C THR A 448 -6.88 -0.89 9.68
N PHE A 449 -7.00 0.36 9.23
CA PHE A 449 -6.20 0.90 8.14
C PHE A 449 -4.70 0.79 8.43
N GLN A 450 -4.28 1.18 9.64
CA GLN A 450 -2.87 1.09 10.06
C GLN A 450 -2.34 -0.35 9.97
N ASN A 451 -3.14 -1.32 10.42
CA ASN A 451 -2.80 -2.74 10.28
C ASN A 451 -2.64 -3.12 8.81
N SER A 452 -3.55 -2.64 7.94
CA SER A 452 -3.53 -2.94 6.51
C SER A 452 -2.30 -2.35 5.80
N VAL A 453 -1.90 -1.13 6.17
CA VAL A 453 -0.67 -0.49 5.64
C VAL A 453 0.57 -1.18 6.18
N ALA A 454 0.62 -1.45 7.49
CA ALA A 454 1.76 -2.13 8.12
C ALA A 454 2.00 -3.53 7.55
N ASP A 455 0.93 -4.28 7.26
CA ASP A 455 1.02 -5.60 6.62
C ASP A 455 1.31 -5.50 5.11
N GLY A 456 1.38 -4.29 4.59
CA GLY A 456 1.52 -4.07 3.16
C GLY A 456 0.34 -4.58 2.32
N ALA A 457 -0.84 -4.73 2.90
CA ALA A 457 -2.05 -5.11 2.18
C ALA A 457 -2.64 -3.94 1.38
N THR A 458 -2.52 -2.73 1.90
CA THR A 458 -2.86 -1.48 1.23
C THR A 458 -1.70 -0.49 1.32
N LEU A 459 -1.73 0.55 0.47
CA LEU A 459 -0.76 1.62 0.48
C LEU A 459 -1.24 2.79 1.35
N GLU A 460 -0.34 3.69 1.70
CA GLU A 460 -0.68 4.95 2.34
C GLU A 460 -1.50 5.85 1.42
N LEU A 461 -2.22 6.79 2.02
CA LEU A 461 -2.96 7.82 1.33
C LEU A 461 -2.32 9.18 1.59
N ASN A 462 -2.03 9.91 0.53
CA ASN A 462 -1.53 11.26 0.58
C ASN A 462 -2.59 12.24 0.06
N PHE A 463 -2.67 13.41 0.67
CA PHE A 463 -3.62 14.46 0.30
C PHE A 463 -2.89 15.72 -0.08
N GLN A 464 -3.33 16.31 -1.19
CA GLN A 464 -2.86 17.60 -1.65
C GLN A 464 -4.08 18.52 -1.81
N THR A 465 -4.14 19.60 -1.05
CA THR A 465 -5.18 20.61 -1.19
C THR A 465 -4.70 21.68 -2.16
N VAL A 466 -5.51 21.92 -3.20
CA VAL A 466 -5.24 22.95 -4.22
C VAL A 466 -6.34 24.00 -4.11
N PRO A 467 -6.10 25.15 -3.44
CA PRO A 467 -7.10 26.18 -3.30
C PRO A 467 -7.35 26.84 -4.67
N VAL A 468 -8.62 26.83 -5.11
CA VAL A 468 -9.04 27.57 -6.30
C VAL A 468 -9.65 28.89 -5.84
N SER A 469 -8.91 29.96 -6.00
CA SER A 469 -9.39 31.32 -5.69
C SER A 469 -10.17 31.87 -6.89
N MET A 470 -11.39 32.37 -6.65
CA MET A 470 -12.17 33.14 -7.62
C MET A 470 -12.40 34.54 -7.10
N HIS A 471 -12.13 35.55 -7.93
CA HIS A 471 -12.59 36.90 -7.68
C HIS A 471 -13.99 37.07 -8.25
N LEU A 472 -14.98 37.26 -7.37
CA LEU A 472 -16.33 37.64 -7.72
C LEU A 472 -16.41 39.17 -7.66
N ASN A 473 -16.92 39.78 -8.74
CA ASN A 473 -17.30 41.17 -8.72
C ASN A 473 -18.65 41.29 -7.97
N GLU A 474 -18.57 41.40 -6.64
CA GLU A 474 -19.73 41.38 -5.75
C GLU A 474 -20.73 42.52 -6.02
N GLU A 475 -20.29 43.72 -6.41
CA GLU A 475 -21.16 44.88 -6.68
C GLU A 475 -22.04 44.69 -7.92
N GLN A 476 -21.48 44.14 -8.98
CA GLN A 476 -22.21 43.91 -10.22
C GLN A 476 -23.17 42.70 -10.08
N LEU A 477 -22.73 41.66 -9.37
CA LEU A 477 -23.54 40.48 -9.10
C LEU A 477 -24.76 40.84 -8.22
N GLN A 478 -24.58 41.66 -7.18
CA GLN A 478 -25.64 42.06 -6.29
C GLN A 478 -26.68 42.88 -7.02
N LYS A 479 -26.24 43.78 -7.90
CA LYS A 479 -27.14 44.63 -8.70
C LYS A 479 -27.99 43.84 -9.68
N GLU A 480 -27.41 42.91 -10.41
CA GLU A 480 -28.09 42.03 -11.35
C GLU A 480 -29.02 41.04 -10.62
N PHE A 481 -28.63 40.57 -9.41
CA PHE A 481 -29.46 39.70 -8.60
C PHE A 481 -30.67 40.41 -8.00
N ASP A 482 -30.51 41.66 -7.53
CA ASP A 482 -31.62 42.46 -7.01
C ASP A 482 -32.62 42.77 -8.08
N GLU A 483 -32.20 43.07 -9.32
CA GLU A 483 -33.06 43.28 -10.47
C GLU A 483 -33.86 42.01 -10.85
N LEU A 484 -33.27 40.81 -10.73
CA LEU A 484 -33.89 39.52 -11.04
C LEU A 484 -34.87 39.03 -9.95
N THR A 485 -34.67 39.46 -8.70
CA THR A 485 -35.40 38.93 -7.53
C THR A 485 -36.37 39.94 -6.88
N ASP A 486 -36.65 41.03 -7.52
CA ASP A 486 -37.49 42.15 -7.01
C ASP A 486 -38.90 41.72 -6.56
N GLN A 487 -39.42 40.56 -7.03
CA GLN A 487 -40.75 40.03 -6.69
C GLN A 487 -40.74 38.79 -5.79
N ILE A 488 -39.62 38.40 -5.20
CA ILE A 488 -39.46 37.18 -4.40
C ILE A 488 -39.22 37.50 -2.90
N SER A 489 -39.76 36.68 -1.99
CA SER A 489 -39.57 36.88 -0.55
C SER A 489 -38.06 36.74 -0.14
N GLU A 490 -37.66 37.42 0.94
CA GLU A 490 -36.29 37.38 1.45
C GLU A 490 -35.86 35.98 1.89
N GLU A 491 -36.77 35.11 2.36
CA GLU A 491 -36.48 33.70 2.69
C GLU A 491 -36.21 32.88 1.43
N ASP A 492 -37.01 33.08 0.37
CA ASP A 492 -36.82 32.41 -0.93
C ASP A 492 -35.57 32.92 -1.64
N LYS A 493 -35.24 34.22 -1.54
CA LYS A 493 -33.97 34.78 -2.04
C LYS A 493 -32.78 34.14 -1.38
N ASN A 494 -32.78 34.02 -0.06
CA ASN A 494 -31.68 33.41 0.71
C ASN A 494 -31.50 31.91 0.36
N GLU A 495 -32.60 31.18 0.14
CA GLU A 495 -32.52 29.78 -0.27
C GLU A 495 -32.07 29.66 -1.73
N LEU A 496 -32.50 30.56 -2.62
CA LEU A 496 -32.04 30.60 -4.00
C LEU A 496 -30.56 30.92 -4.12
N VAL A 497 -30.07 31.94 -3.41
CA VAL A 497 -28.64 32.31 -3.35
C VAL A 497 -27.80 31.12 -2.84
N ARG A 498 -28.27 30.47 -1.80
CA ARG A 498 -27.54 29.32 -1.22
C ARG A 498 -27.45 28.13 -2.17
N ARG A 499 -28.48 27.82 -2.94
CA ARG A 499 -28.50 26.71 -3.91
C ARG A 499 -27.77 27.07 -5.20
N THR A 500 -27.99 28.25 -5.74
CA THR A 500 -27.41 28.69 -7.02
C THR A 500 -25.93 29.06 -6.90
N SER A 501 -25.47 29.60 -5.77
CA SER A 501 -24.06 29.97 -5.58
C SER A 501 -23.12 28.77 -5.61
N VAL A 502 -23.52 27.66 -4.98
CA VAL A 502 -22.72 26.43 -4.97
C VAL A 502 -22.67 25.80 -6.38
N GLU A 503 -23.81 25.73 -7.07
CA GLU A 503 -23.86 25.16 -8.41
C GLU A 503 -23.11 26.05 -9.41
N ALA A 504 -23.31 27.38 -9.36
CA ALA A 504 -22.61 28.33 -10.22
C ALA A 504 -21.08 28.24 -10.01
N PHE A 505 -20.60 28.08 -8.78
CA PHE A 505 -19.19 27.92 -8.50
C PHE A 505 -18.60 26.71 -9.22
N PHE A 506 -19.24 25.54 -9.09
CA PHE A 506 -18.72 24.30 -9.69
C PHE A 506 -18.94 24.22 -11.21
N THR A 507 -19.89 24.98 -11.77
CA THR A 507 -20.22 24.98 -13.21
C THR A 507 -19.55 26.12 -13.96
N ALA A 508 -18.84 27.03 -13.30
CA ALA A 508 -18.13 28.14 -13.95
C ALA A 508 -17.05 27.62 -14.91
N GLN A 509 -17.17 27.97 -16.20
CA GLN A 509 -16.32 27.43 -17.26
C GLN A 509 -14.84 27.80 -17.07
N ASP A 510 -14.54 29.02 -16.66
CA ASP A 510 -13.17 29.49 -16.45
C ASP A 510 -12.48 28.70 -15.30
N ARG A 511 -13.23 28.48 -14.20
CA ARG A 511 -12.76 27.64 -13.12
C ARG A 511 -12.50 26.20 -13.56
N ILE A 512 -13.41 25.62 -14.33
CA ILE A 512 -13.25 24.27 -14.90
C ILE A 512 -12.00 24.19 -15.77
N ASN A 513 -11.75 25.20 -16.60
CA ASN A 513 -10.58 25.26 -17.48
C ASN A 513 -9.27 25.27 -16.66
N GLU A 514 -9.19 26.09 -15.59
CA GLU A 514 -8.01 26.16 -14.75
C GLU A 514 -7.80 24.87 -13.94
N VAL A 515 -8.86 24.28 -13.38
CA VAL A 515 -8.78 22.98 -12.71
C VAL A 515 -8.32 21.89 -13.68
N CYS A 516 -8.86 21.85 -14.89
CA CYS A 516 -8.47 20.88 -15.92
C CYS A 516 -7.00 21.05 -16.35
N LYS A 517 -6.53 22.29 -16.49
CA LYS A 517 -5.13 22.61 -16.80
C LYS A 517 -4.21 22.07 -15.68
N TYR A 518 -4.58 22.33 -14.42
CA TYR A 518 -3.83 21.76 -13.28
C TYR A 518 -3.84 20.23 -13.33
N ILE A 519 -5.02 19.59 -13.52
CA ILE A 519 -5.14 18.13 -13.57
C ILE A 519 -4.21 17.53 -14.62
N VAL A 520 -4.22 18.08 -15.85
CA VAL A 520 -3.41 17.53 -16.96
C VAL A 520 -1.91 17.71 -16.69
N ASN A 521 -1.50 18.89 -16.21
CA ASN A 521 -0.08 19.13 -15.90
C ASN A 521 0.40 18.22 -14.77
N HIS A 522 -0.31 18.20 -13.64
CA HIS A 522 0.02 17.34 -12.50
C HIS A 522 0.03 15.85 -12.88
N PHE A 523 -0.91 15.41 -13.71
CA PHE A 523 -0.95 14.02 -14.17
C PHE A 523 0.30 13.67 -15.00
N ARG A 524 0.68 14.53 -15.97
CA ARG A 524 1.86 14.33 -16.83
C ARG A 524 3.16 14.33 -16.04
N GLU A 525 3.25 15.14 -14.99
CA GLU A 525 4.46 15.28 -14.20
C GLU A 525 4.62 14.18 -13.14
N GLN A 526 3.53 13.76 -12.49
CA GLN A 526 3.63 12.94 -11.28
C GLN A 526 2.99 11.55 -11.38
N ILE A 527 2.02 11.35 -12.26
CA ILE A 527 1.24 10.11 -12.31
C ILE A 527 1.61 9.27 -13.53
N GLU A 528 1.59 9.88 -14.71
CA GLU A 528 1.86 9.22 -15.99
C GLU A 528 3.25 8.60 -16.08
N PRO A 529 4.35 9.24 -15.60
CA PRO A 529 5.69 8.66 -15.64
C PRO A 529 5.80 7.32 -14.92
N ASN A 530 4.97 7.10 -13.89
CA ASN A 530 4.89 5.85 -13.15
C ASN A 530 4.01 4.79 -13.84
N GLY A 531 3.41 5.09 -14.98
CA GLY A 531 2.48 4.21 -15.69
C GLY A 531 1.11 4.08 -15.03
N MET A 532 0.73 5.02 -14.16
CA MET A 532 -0.51 4.99 -13.38
C MET A 532 -1.62 5.80 -14.07
N LYS A 533 -2.85 5.64 -13.56
CA LYS A 533 -4.06 6.27 -14.08
C LYS A 533 -4.79 7.07 -13.00
N ALA A 534 -5.73 7.91 -13.44
CA ALA A 534 -6.42 8.83 -12.55
C ALA A 534 -7.94 8.80 -12.70
N GLN A 535 -8.63 9.19 -11.63
CA GLN A 535 -10.07 9.42 -11.60
C GLN A 535 -10.35 10.87 -11.27
N VAL A 536 -11.29 11.48 -12.01
CA VAL A 536 -11.75 12.86 -11.78
C VAL A 536 -13.17 12.80 -11.27
N VAL A 537 -13.40 13.31 -10.07
CA VAL A 537 -14.70 13.32 -9.41
C VAL A 537 -15.24 14.73 -9.44
N VAL A 538 -16.34 14.95 -10.18
CA VAL A 538 -16.89 16.28 -10.43
C VAL A 538 -18.29 16.44 -9.83
N TYR A 539 -18.74 17.69 -9.70
CA TYR A 539 -19.94 18.09 -8.98
C TYR A 539 -21.21 17.42 -9.50
N ASN A 540 -21.50 17.55 -10.80
CA ASN A 540 -22.70 17.01 -11.43
C ASN A 540 -22.41 16.42 -12.83
N ARG A 541 -23.44 15.93 -13.53
CA ARG A 541 -23.29 15.30 -14.85
C ARG A 541 -22.90 16.27 -15.96
N ASP A 542 -23.36 17.51 -15.90
CA ASP A 542 -22.96 18.56 -16.83
C ASP A 542 -21.45 18.87 -16.68
N CYS A 543 -20.94 18.90 -15.45
CA CYS A 543 -19.51 19.00 -15.20
C CYS A 543 -18.75 17.84 -15.85
N CYS A 544 -19.27 16.60 -15.87
CA CYS A 544 -18.57 15.50 -16.54
C CYS A 544 -18.30 15.81 -18.02
N LEU A 545 -19.28 16.36 -18.73
CA LEU A 545 -19.15 16.73 -20.14
C LEU A 545 -18.15 17.87 -20.33
N ARG A 546 -18.23 18.91 -19.49
CA ARG A 546 -17.33 20.07 -19.56
C ARG A 546 -15.88 19.70 -19.23
N TYR A 547 -15.66 18.88 -18.20
CA TYR A 547 -14.33 18.37 -17.83
C TYR A 547 -13.73 17.50 -18.94
N LYS A 548 -14.52 16.57 -19.50
CA LYS A 548 -14.04 15.75 -20.63
C LYS A 548 -13.61 16.64 -21.79
N LYS A 549 -14.46 17.57 -22.21
CA LYS A 549 -14.15 18.48 -23.32
C LYS A 549 -12.89 19.32 -23.07
N ALA A 550 -12.72 19.82 -21.85
CA ALA A 550 -11.55 20.63 -21.50
C ALA A 550 -10.26 19.77 -21.41
N ILE A 551 -10.34 18.59 -20.80
CA ILE A 551 -9.18 17.69 -20.70
C ILE A 551 -8.78 17.15 -22.08
N ASP A 552 -9.73 16.73 -22.92
CA ASP A 552 -9.46 16.26 -24.29
C ASP A 552 -8.80 17.34 -25.15
N ALA A 553 -9.25 18.59 -25.02
CA ALA A 553 -8.62 19.72 -25.70
C ALA A 553 -7.15 19.95 -25.26
N LEU A 554 -6.87 19.78 -23.96
CA LEU A 554 -5.50 19.91 -23.40
C LEU A 554 -4.59 18.71 -23.75
N LEU A 555 -5.17 17.52 -23.89
CA LEU A 555 -4.46 16.32 -24.28
C LEU A 555 -4.26 16.23 -25.81
N GLY A 556 -5.11 16.90 -26.59
CA GLY A 556 -5.13 16.84 -28.06
C GLY A 556 -5.74 15.54 -28.61
N THR A 557 -6.42 14.76 -27.78
CA THR A 557 -7.07 13.49 -28.14
C THR A 557 -8.25 13.22 -27.21
N ASP A 558 -9.22 12.42 -27.65
CA ASP A 558 -10.42 12.05 -26.89
C ASP A 558 -10.42 10.58 -26.39
N ASP A 559 -9.41 9.81 -26.76
CA ASP A 559 -9.28 8.39 -26.42
C ASP A 559 -8.65 8.14 -25.02
N GLN A 560 -8.09 9.18 -24.40
CA GLN A 560 -7.48 9.09 -23.08
C GLN A 560 -8.47 9.35 -21.93
N THR A 561 -9.67 9.81 -22.23
CA THR A 561 -10.69 10.13 -21.23
C THR A 561 -12.00 9.39 -21.46
N ALA A 562 -12.68 8.98 -20.39
CA ALA A 562 -14.02 8.41 -20.47
C ALA A 562 -14.92 8.91 -19.33
N ILE A 563 -16.18 9.17 -19.64
CA ILE A 563 -17.21 9.48 -18.63
C ILE A 563 -17.89 8.18 -18.20
N VAL A 564 -18.08 8.01 -16.88
CA VAL A 564 -18.89 6.92 -16.31
C VAL A 564 -19.90 7.52 -15.33
N MET A 565 -21.17 7.56 -15.74
CA MET A 565 -22.26 8.18 -14.96
C MET A 565 -23.57 7.42 -15.12
N HIS A 566 -24.55 7.70 -14.27
CA HIS A 566 -25.91 7.21 -14.41
C HIS A 566 -26.66 8.01 -15.47
N THR A 567 -27.23 7.34 -16.48
CA THR A 567 -27.94 7.95 -17.61
C THR A 567 -29.39 7.49 -17.74
N THR A 568 -29.97 6.89 -16.68
CA THR A 568 -31.35 6.41 -16.68
C THR A 568 -32.34 7.58 -16.60
N GLY A 569 -33.27 7.66 -17.55
CA GLY A 569 -34.36 8.65 -17.56
C GLY A 569 -34.00 9.98 -18.21
N ASP A 570 -32.82 10.16 -18.79
CA ASP A 570 -32.39 11.41 -19.39
C ASP A 570 -32.99 11.61 -20.78
N LYS A 571 -33.53 12.82 -21.01
CA LYS A 571 -34.10 13.25 -22.30
C LYS A 571 -33.09 14.02 -23.17
N ALA A 572 -32.00 14.51 -22.60
CA ALA A 572 -31.00 15.30 -23.32
C ALA A 572 -30.11 14.39 -24.19
N ASP A 573 -29.94 14.77 -25.47
CA ASP A 573 -29.17 13.98 -26.44
C ASP A 573 -27.67 13.86 -26.06
N GLU A 574 -27.11 14.89 -25.44
CA GLU A 574 -25.70 14.92 -24.99
C GLU A 574 -25.35 13.82 -23.99
N TYR A 575 -26.31 13.40 -23.15
CA TYR A 575 -26.08 12.27 -22.23
C TYR A 575 -26.24 10.90 -22.90
N LYS A 576 -26.95 10.83 -24.02
CA LYS A 576 -27.20 9.58 -24.76
C LYS A 576 -25.92 9.00 -25.35
N GLU A 577 -24.98 9.83 -25.77
CA GLU A 577 -23.69 9.41 -26.30
C GLU A 577 -22.85 8.65 -25.26
N HIS A 578 -23.08 8.91 -23.98
CA HIS A 578 -22.40 8.27 -22.87
C HIS A 578 -23.20 7.15 -22.21
N LYS A 579 -24.40 6.85 -22.77
CA LYS A 579 -25.18 5.70 -22.31
C LYS A 579 -24.53 4.41 -22.76
N ARG A 580 -24.20 3.56 -21.80
CA ARG A 580 -23.62 2.23 -22.04
C ARG A 580 -24.49 1.15 -21.40
N SER A 581 -24.58 0.01 -22.05
CA SER A 581 -25.05 -1.21 -21.43
C SER A 581 -24.04 -1.65 -20.35
N ARG A 582 -24.47 -2.55 -19.48
CA ARG A 582 -23.61 -3.10 -18.42
C ARG A 582 -22.34 -3.76 -18.98
N ASP A 583 -22.46 -4.48 -20.10
CA ASP A 583 -21.34 -5.15 -20.75
C ASP A 583 -20.35 -4.17 -21.41
N GLU A 584 -20.87 -3.09 -22.02
CA GLU A 584 -20.02 -2.05 -22.62
C GLU A 584 -19.26 -1.27 -21.54
N GLU A 585 -19.92 -0.98 -20.42
CA GLU A 585 -19.27 -0.33 -19.30
C GLU A 585 -18.20 -1.22 -18.68
N LYS A 586 -18.46 -2.53 -18.50
CA LYS A 586 -17.49 -3.49 -18.05
C LYS A 586 -16.26 -3.53 -18.96
N LYS A 587 -16.45 -3.58 -20.27
CA LYS A 587 -15.36 -3.53 -21.25
C LYS A 587 -14.55 -2.23 -21.19
N LEU A 588 -15.23 -1.10 -20.94
CA LEU A 588 -14.55 0.19 -20.74
C LEU A 588 -13.68 0.18 -19.48
N LEU A 589 -14.20 -0.34 -18.36
CA LEU A 589 -13.47 -0.43 -17.11
C LEU A 589 -12.31 -1.43 -17.20
N ASP A 590 -12.45 -2.50 -17.98
CA ASP A 590 -11.35 -3.43 -18.27
C ASP A 590 -10.25 -2.75 -19.10
N LYS A 591 -10.60 -1.89 -20.08
CA LYS A 591 -9.63 -1.03 -20.77
C LYS A 591 -8.94 -0.06 -19.81
N PHE A 592 -9.66 0.47 -18.81
CA PHE A 592 -9.03 1.34 -17.81
C PHE A 592 -8.04 0.58 -16.93
N ARG A 593 -8.30 -0.69 -16.62
CA ARG A 593 -7.38 -1.56 -15.86
C ARG A 593 -6.14 -1.99 -16.65
N ASP A 594 -6.23 -2.01 -17.98
CA ASP A 594 -5.14 -2.42 -18.87
C ASP A 594 -4.06 -1.31 -18.93
N PRO A 595 -2.81 -1.58 -18.51
CA PRO A 595 -1.73 -0.59 -18.55
C PRO A 595 -1.38 -0.14 -19.97
N LEU A 596 -1.61 -0.97 -20.98
CA LEU A 596 -1.30 -0.68 -22.38
C LEU A 596 -2.39 0.15 -23.08
N SER A 597 -3.56 0.26 -22.47
CA SER A 597 -4.66 1.05 -23.02
C SER A 597 -4.37 2.55 -22.95
N PRO A 598 -4.67 3.33 -24.01
CA PRO A 598 -4.52 4.78 -24.00
C PRO A 598 -5.41 5.47 -22.96
N LEU A 599 -6.49 4.84 -22.48
CA LEU A 599 -7.42 5.43 -21.52
C LEU A 599 -6.72 5.69 -20.19
N LYS A 600 -6.55 6.97 -19.84
CA LYS A 600 -5.83 7.47 -18.64
C LYS A 600 -6.77 7.96 -17.54
N PHE A 601 -7.89 8.58 -17.93
CA PHE A 601 -8.80 9.22 -17.00
C PHE A 601 -10.20 8.64 -17.08
N VAL A 602 -10.82 8.42 -15.91
CA VAL A 602 -12.26 8.20 -15.78
C VAL A 602 -12.89 9.39 -15.05
N ILE A 603 -13.88 10.02 -15.65
CA ILE A 603 -14.59 11.19 -15.11
C ILE A 603 -15.94 10.75 -14.61
N VAL A 604 -16.22 11.02 -13.33
CA VAL A 604 -17.40 10.49 -12.62
C VAL A 604 -18.05 11.54 -11.71
N THR A 605 -19.31 11.32 -11.35
CA THR A 605 -19.98 12.09 -10.29
C THR A 605 -20.05 11.32 -8.97
N SER A 606 -20.65 10.14 -8.98
CA SER A 606 -20.82 9.25 -7.82
C SER A 606 -20.58 7.78 -8.16
N LYS A 607 -20.70 7.43 -9.43
CA LYS A 607 -20.45 6.08 -9.91
C LYS A 607 -18.94 5.78 -9.79
N LEU A 608 -18.56 4.53 -9.52
CA LEU A 608 -17.18 4.08 -9.29
C LEU A 608 -16.51 4.59 -7.99
N LEU A 609 -17.16 5.44 -7.21
CA LEU A 609 -16.62 5.85 -5.90
C LEU A 609 -16.66 4.71 -4.89
N THR A 610 -17.54 3.75 -5.09
CA THR A 610 -17.68 2.54 -4.27
C THR A 610 -17.80 1.33 -5.17
N GLY A 611 -17.26 0.18 -4.73
CA GLY A 611 -17.33 -1.08 -5.48
C GLY A 611 -16.35 -1.22 -6.66
N PHE A 612 -15.72 -0.16 -7.14
CA PHE A 612 -14.78 -0.21 -8.24
C PHE A 612 -13.38 -0.60 -7.77
N ASP A 613 -12.83 -1.66 -8.34
CA ASP A 613 -11.47 -2.12 -8.08
C ASP A 613 -10.60 -1.96 -9.34
N ALA A 614 -9.63 -1.07 -9.27
CA ALA A 614 -8.64 -0.82 -10.30
C ALA A 614 -7.29 -0.48 -9.63
N PRO A 615 -6.43 -1.46 -9.37
CA PRO A 615 -5.14 -1.24 -8.70
C PRO A 615 -4.25 -0.20 -9.38
N ILE A 616 -4.35 -0.04 -10.71
CA ILE A 616 -3.62 0.96 -11.50
C ILE A 616 -4.06 2.41 -11.19
N LEU A 617 -5.23 2.62 -10.56
CA LEU A 617 -5.70 3.93 -10.15
C LEU A 617 -4.86 4.46 -8.98
N GLN A 618 -4.01 5.45 -9.22
CA GLN A 618 -3.15 6.07 -8.20
C GLN A 618 -3.70 7.41 -7.71
N CYS A 619 -4.23 8.24 -8.61
CA CYS A 619 -4.64 9.60 -8.28
C CYS A 619 -6.14 9.80 -8.42
N MET A 620 -6.73 10.49 -7.44
CA MET A 620 -8.12 10.95 -7.50
C MET A 620 -8.15 12.47 -7.37
N TYR A 621 -8.68 13.14 -8.39
CA TYR A 621 -8.91 14.56 -8.40
C TYR A 621 -10.33 14.84 -7.92
N LEU A 622 -10.48 15.49 -6.76
CA LEU A 622 -11.77 15.78 -6.13
C LEU A 622 -12.19 17.22 -6.37
N ASP A 623 -13.19 17.41 -7.20
CA ASP A 623 -13.88 18.67 -7.40
C ASP A 623 -15.39 18.55 -7.09
N LYS A 624 -15.65 17.96 -5.96
CA LYS A 624 -17.00 17.72 -5.44
C LYS A 624 -17.00 17.73 -3.92
N PRO A 625 -17.91 18.47 -3.27
CA PRO A 625 -18.10 18.37 -1.83
C PRO A 625 -18.61 16.98 -1.48
N MET A 626 -17.84 16.25 -0.69
CA MET A 626 -18.20 14.92 -0.20
C MET A 626 -18.16 14.87 1.32
N LYS A 627 -18.99 14.03 1.92
CA LYS A 627 -19.11 13.92 3.38
C LYS A 627 -18.84 12.50 3.86
N ASN A 628 -18.13 12.40 4.99
CA ASN A 628 -18.07 11.20 5.84
C ASN A 628 -17.69 9.90 5.07
N HIS A 629 -18.51 8.84 5.25
CA HIS A 629 -18.24 7.49 4.74
C HIS A 629 -18.07 7.40 3.24
N THR A 630 -18.83 8.20 2.45
CA THR A 630 -18.70 8.21 1.00
C THR A 630 -17.33 8.69 0.56
N LEU A 631 -16.79 9.68 1.26
CA LEU A 631 -15.43 10.18 1.03
C LEU A 631 -14.38 9.11 1.31
N LEU A 632 -14.45 8.45 2.48
CA LEU A 632 -13.52 7.38 2.83
C LEU A 632 -13.55 6.22 1.83
N GLN A 633 -14.74 5.81 1.42
CA GLN A 633 -14.90 4.75 0.42
C GLN A 633 -14.32 5.11 -0.93
N ALA A 634 -14.45 6.38 -1.34
CA ALA A 634 -13.89 6.89 -2.59
C ALA A 634 -12.36 6.90 -2.54
N ILE A 635 -11.77 7.53 -1.53
CA ILE A 635 -10.31 7.71 -1.43
C ILE A 635 -9.55 6.39 -1.31
N CYS A 636 -10.13 5.38 -0.63
CA CYS A 636 -9.54 4.04 -0.52
C CYS A 636 -9.49 3.26 -1.85
N ARG A 637 -9.94 3.83 -2.96
CA ARG A 637 -9.75 3.24 -4.29
C ARG A 637 -8.34 3.46 -4.82
N THR A 638 -7.69 4.55 -4.43
CA THR A 638 -6.34 4.89 -4.89
C THR A 638 -5.24 4.13 -4.16
N ASN A 639 -5.48 3.59 -2.97
CA ASN A 639 -4.45 2.97 -2.12
C ASN A 639 -4.25 1.46 -2.34
N ARG A 640 -4.78 0.90 -3.44
CA ARG A 640 -4.56 -0.50 -3.80
C ARG A 640 -3.14 -0.72 -4.30
N LYS A 641 -2.48 -1.78 -3.85
CA LYS A 641 -1.19 -2.21 -4.41
C LYS A 641 -1.34 -2.58 -5.88
N TYR A 642 -0.36 -2.20 -6.68
CA TYR A 642 -0.33 -2.53 -8.10
C TYR A 642 1.04 -3.09 -8.52
N ASN A 643 2.06 -2.26 -8.52
CA ASN A 643 3.44 -2.63 -8.86
C ASN A 643 4.40 -1.80 -7.99
N GLU A 644 5.70 -1.98 -8.17
CA GLU A 644 6.74 -1.29 -7.40
C GLU A 644 6.75 0.23 -7.58
N ASN A 645 6.26 0.73 -8.72
CA ASN A 645 6.21 2.16 -9.01
C ASN A 645 5.08 2.87 -8.24
N LYS A 646 4.03 2.14 -7.83
CA LYS A 646 2.94 2.70 -7.06
C LYS A 646 3.23 2.65 -5.56
N LYS A 647 3.70 3.76 -4.99
CA LYS A 647 4.11 3.85 -3.58
C LYS A 647 2.99 4.30 -2.64
N SER A 648 2.05 5.10 -3.14
CA SER A 648 0.91 5.62 -2.36
C SER A 648 -0.30 5.87 -3.24
N GLY A 649 -1.47 6.04 -2.61
CA GLY A 649 -2.63 6.67 -3.23
C GLY A 649 -2.56 8.19 -3.04
N LEU A 650 -2.92 8.96 -4.07
CA LEU A 650 -2.89 10.41 -4.03
C LEU A 650 -4.29 10.97 -4.23
N ILE A 651 -4.68 11.91 -3.38
CA ILE A 651 -5.94 12.65 -3.48
C ILE A 651 -5.60 14.13 -3.66
N VAL A 652 -6.04 14.70 -4.76
CA VAL A 652 -5.92 16.13 -5.04
C VAL A 652 -7.28 16.77 -4.82
N ASP A 653 -7.40 17.65 -3.82
CA ASP A 653 -8.64 18.23 -3.33
C ASP A 653 -8.75 19.71 -3.72
N PHE A 654 -9.69 20.03 -4.61
CA PHE A 654 -9.97 21.40 -5.05
C PHE A 654 -11.05 22.11 -4.21
N VAL A 655 -11.63 21.43 -3.22
CA VAL A 655 -12.79 21.90 -2.45
C VAL A 655 -12.47 22.12 -0.96
N GLY A 656 -11.34 21.59 -0.47
CA GLY A 656 -11.01 21.62 0.95
C GLY A 656 -11.82 20.63 1.78
N VAL A 657 -12.10 19.45 1.23
CA VAL A 657 -12.88 18.38 1.91
C VAL A 657 -12.09 17.75 3.06
N PHE A 658 -10.80 17.98 3.12
CA PHE A 658 -9.85 17.40 4.02
C PHE A 658 -10.20 17.54 5.52
N ASP A 659 -10.65 18.72 5.94
CA ASP A 659 -11.09 18.96 7.33
C ASP A 659 -12.27 18.05 7.75
N ASN A 660 -13.06 17.59 6.77
CA ASN A 660 -14.16 16.66 6.99
C ASN A 660 -13.68 15.19 7.07
N VAL A 661 -12.57 14.84 6.41
CA VAL A 661 -11.95 13.49 6.52
C VAL A 661 -11.48 13.28 7.95
N ALA A 662 -10.76 14.22 8.52
CA ALA A 662 -10.28 14.16 9.90
C ALA A 662 -11.45 13.95 10.88
N LYS A 663 -12.54 14.67 10.69
CA LYS A 663 -13.75 14.51 11.53
C LYS A 663 -14.48 13.18 11.35
N SER A 664 -14.44 12.62 10.15
CA SER A 664 -15.11 11.34 9.83
C SER A 664 -14.33 10.13 10.34
N LEU A 665 -13.02 10.29 10.49
CA LEU A 665 -12.11 9.28 11.05
C LEU A 665 -11.98 9.40 12.59
N ALA A 666 -12.60 10.40 13.22
CA ALA A 666 -12.50 10.72 14.65
C ALA A 666 -12.93 9.61 15.63
N PHE A 667 -13.29 8.43 15.12
CA PHE A 667 -13.49 7.24 15.95
C PHE A 667 -12.20 6.62 16.47
N ASP A 668 -11.06 7.00 15.90
CA ASP A 668 -9.76 6.48 16.28
C ASP A 668 -8.73 7.64 16.14
N GLU A 669 -8.67 8.52 17.16
CA GLU A 669 -7.77 9.69 17.14
C GLU A 669 -6.30 9.32 16.90
N GLU A 670 -5.86 8.12 17.30
CA GLU A 670 -4.53 7.62 17.01
C GLU A 670 -4.38 7.21 15.53
N THR A 671 -5.45 6.71 14.92
CA THR A 671 -5.47 6.31 13.51
C THR A 671 -5.37 7.51 12.58
N ILE A 672 -5.99 8.65 12.93
CA ILE A 672 -6.00 9.86 12.08
C ILE A 672 -4.62 10.48 11.93
N LYS A 673 -3.84 10.55 12.99
CA LYS A 673 -2.51 11.18 12.98
C LYS A 673 -1.52 10.49 12.02
N GLY A 674 -1.79 9.26 11.61
CA GLY A 674 -0.97 8.48 10.69
C GLY A 674 -1.47 8.42 9.23
N ILE A 675 -2.75 8.70 8.96
CA ILE A 675 -3.40 8.37 7.68
C ILE A 675 -3.28 9.46 6.64
N VAL A 676 -3.32 10.72 7.07
CA VAL A 676 -3.51 11.86 6.19
C VAL A 676 -2.36 12.83 6.34
N LYS A 677 -1.49 12.88 5.34
CA LYS A 677 -0.44 13.88 5.22
C LYS A 677 -0.68 14.69 3.95
N ASN A 678 -0.67 16.01 4.09
CA ASN A 678 -0.67 16.92 2.95
C ASN A 678 0.68 16.78 2.22
N LEU A 679 0.66 16.55 0.91
CA LEU A 679 1.87 16.35 0.10
C LEU A 679 2.79 17.59 0.17
N ASP A 680 2.21 18.80 0.17
CA ASP A 680 2.97 20.03 0.30
C ASP A 680 3.62 20.19 1.68
N GLU A 681 2.97 19.71 2.74
CA GLU A 681 3.58 19.61 4.08
C GLU A 681 4.74 18.62 4.09
N ILE A 682 4.58 17.46 3.42
CA ILE A 682 5.66 16.48 3.33
C ILE A 682 6.84 17.06 2.55
N LYS A 683 6.61 17.75 1.42
CA LYS A 683 7.65 18.44 0.66
C LYS A 683 8.40 19.45 1.51
N ALA A 684 7.67 20.27 2.29
CA ALA A 684 8.25 21.26 3.19
C ALA A 684 9.02 20.63 4.36
N MET A 685 8.68 19.41 4.77
CA MET A 685 9.36 18.70 5.85
C MET A 685 10.64 17.98 5.41
N VAL A 686 10.87 17.75 4.12
CA VAL A 686 12.08 17.09 3.63
C VAL A 686 13.37 17.79 4.09
N PRO A 687 13.52 19.11 3.95
CA PRO A 687 14.71 19.82 4.47
C PRO A 687 14.92 19.63 5.96
N VAL A 688 13.84 19.67 6.74
CA VAL A 688 13.85 19.46 8.18
C VAL A 688 14.33 18.04 8.52
N PHE A 689 13.77 17.04 7.87
CA PHE A 689 14.15 15.64 8.10
C PHE A 689 15.61 15.37 7.70
N VAL A 690 16.11 15.99 6.63
CA VAL A 690 17.54 15.90 6.27
C VAL A 690 18.40 16.54 7.35
N SER A 691 18.02 17.74 7.81
CA SER A 691 18.74 18.45 8.87
C SER A 691 18.76 17.65 10.18
N ASP A 692 17.62 17.09 10.58
CA ASP A 692 17.50 16.25 11.77
C ASP A 692 18.43 15.02 11.70
N CYS A 693 18.49 14.37 10.54
CA CYS A 693 19.38 13.23 10.34
C CYS A 693 20.86 13.64 10.35
N VAL A 694 21.21 14.75 9.72
CA VAL A 694 22.59 15.26 9.67
C VAL A 694 23.09 15.68 11.06
N ALA A 695 22.21 16.16 11.93
CA ALA A 695 22.54 16.57 13.30
C ALA A 695 23.11 15.43 14.17
N PHE A 696 22.92 14.18 13.81
CA PHE A 696 23.54 13.02 14.48
C PHE A 696 25.05 12.91 14.21
N PHE A 697 25.59 13.64 13.24
CA PHE A 697 26.98 13.54 12.76
C PHE A 697 27.77 14.85 12.90
N PRO A 698 27.85 15.44 14.10
CA PRO A 698 28.55 16.70 14.28
C PRO A 698 30.05 16.54 13.97
N GLY A 699 30.59 17.41 13.13
CA GLY A 699 31.99 17.43 12.76
C GLY A 699 32.48 16.33 11.82
N VAL A 700 31.56 15.51 11.29
CA VAL A 700 31.89 14.51 10.27
C VAL A 700 31.94 15.19 8.91
N ASP A 701 33.11 15.10 8.25
CA ASP A 701 33.21 15.52 6.85
C ASP A 701 32.56 14.46 5.95
N ARG A 702 31.41 14.80 5.36
CA ARG A 702 30.60 13.92 4.53
C ARG A 702 31.13 13.74 3.11
N THR A 703 32.20 14.47 2.77
CA THR A 703 32.88 14.31 1.47
C THR A 703 33.94 13.21 1.50
N ILE A 704 34.34 12.76 2.70
CA ILE A 704 35.27 11.65 2.85
C ILE A 704 34.56 10.35 2.60
N GLY A 705 34.91 9.70 1.48
CA GLY A 705 34.40 8.37 1.11
C GLY A 705 35.20 7.22 1.72
N GLY A 706 34.77 5.99 1.42
CA GLY A 706 35.47 4.78 1.83
C GLY A 706 35.28 4.42 3.31
N TRP A 707 36.14 3.51 3.80
CA TRP A 707 36.03 2.97 5.16
C TRP A 707 36.31 4.02 6.26
N GLU A 708 37.18 4.98 5.99
CA GLU A 708 37.54 6.04 6.95
C GLU A 708 36.34 6.94 7.24
N GLY A 709 35.65 7.42 6.20
CA GLY A 709 34.46 8.24 6.34
C GLY A 709 33.31 7.48 7.02
N LEU A 710 33.15 6.19 6.71
CA LEU A 710 32.12 5.37 7.33
C LEU A 710 32.38 5.11 8.81
N ILE A 711 33.65 4.85 9.19
CA ILE A 711 34.03 4.73 10.61
C ILE A 711 33.77 6.03 11.37
N ALA A 712 34.11 7.19 10.81
CA ALA A 712 33.85 8.47 11.44
C ALA A 712 32.34 8.66 11.73
N ALA A 713 31.48 8.33 10.76
CA ALA A 713 30.04 8.37 10.94
C ALA A 713 29.55 7.37 12.00
N GLN A 714 30.00 6.11 11.95
CA GLN A 714 29.60 5.09 12.92
C GLN A 714 30.04 5.45 14.35
N GLN A 715 31.17 6.15 14.51
CA GLN A 715 31.64 6.62 15.82
C GLN A 715 30.67 7.61 16.49
N CYS A 716 29.94 8.39 15.73
CA CYS A 716 28.89 9.28 16.25
C CYS A 716 27.69 8.51 16.81
N LEU A 717 27.49 7.28 16.33
CA LEU A 717 26.35 6.40 16.66
C LEU A 717 26.75 5.22 17.56
N LYS A 718 27.79 5.36 18.41
CA LYS A 718 28.25 4.28 19.31
C LYS A 718 27.21 3.84 20.35
N ASP A 719 26.33 4.75 20.72
CA ASP A 719 25.25 4.50 21.68
C ASP A 719 24.07 3.84 20.96
N GLU A 720 23.59 2.71 21.49
CA GLU A 720 22.43 2.00 20.93
C GLU A 720 21.18 2.86 20.88
N GLN A 721 20.96 3.73 21.86
CA GLN A 721 19.84 4.65 21.84
C GLN A 721 19.98 5.66 20.68
N LYS A 722 21.18 6.18 20.43
CA LYS A 722 21.45 7.08 19.29
C LYS A 722 21.26 6.38 17.96
N LYS A 723 21.62 5.09 17.85
CA LYS A 723 21.34 4.30 16.63
C LYS A 723 19.84 4.18 16.38
N VAL A 724 19.07 3.84 17.43
CA VAL A 724 17.61 3.72 17.35
C VAL A 724 16.98 5.06 16.97
N ASP A 725 17.44 6.15 17.59
CA ASP A 725 16.92 7.49 17.32
C ASP A 725 17.28 7.92 15.89
N PHE A 726 18.51 7.72 15.45
CA PHE A 726 18.91 7.98 14.06
C PHE A 726 18.08 7.15 13.07
N ALA A 727 17.92 5.85 13.35
CA ALA A 727 17.11 4.97 12.52
C ALA A 727 15.66 5.48 12.38
N ARG A 728 15.07 6.00 13.48
CA ARG A 728 13.73 6.58 13.48
C ARG A 728 13.65 7.84 12.64
N HIS A 729 14.64 8.74 12.76
CA HIS A 729 14.71 9.97 11.96
C HIS A 729 14.94 9.65 10.48
N PHE A 730 15.87 8.74 10.19
CA PHE A 730 16.13 8.33 8.81
C PHE A 730 14.94 7.63 8.17
N ALA A 731 14.21 6.78 8.90
CA ALA A 731 13.00 6.14 8.40
C ALA A 731 11.91 7.17 8.02
N ARG A 732 11.79 8.27 8.79
CA ARG A 732 10.88 9.39 8.45
C ARG A 732 11.34 10.10 7.18
N LEU A 733 12.63 10.38 7.06
CA LEU A 733 13.22 10.98 5.87
C LEU A 733 13.03 10.09 4.64
N ALA A 734 13.38 8.81 4.73
CA ALA A 734 13.25 7.85 3.64
C ALA A 734 11.80 7.73 3.14
N LYS A 735 10.86 7.74 4.07
CA LYS A 735 9.43 7.69 3.76
C LYS A 735 8.93 8.97 3.09
N ALA A 736 9.36 10.14 3.57
CA ALA A 736 9.05 11.41 2.94
C ALA A 736 9.66 11.50 1.55
N TRP A 737 10.90 11.03 1.40
CA TRP A 737 11.60 10.96 0.12
C TRP A 737 10.87 10.09 -0.90
N GLU A 738 10.45 8.89 -0.48
CA GLU A 738 9.68 7.95 -1.31
C GLU A 738 8.35 8.55 -1.79
N ILE A 739 7.65 9.28 -0.93
CA ILE A 739 6.36 9.90 -1.24
C ILE A 739 6.52 11.07 -2.23
N VAL A 740 7.57 11.86 -2.05
CA VAL A 740 7.83 13.09 -2.84
C VAL A 740 8.54 12.78 -4.16
N SER A 741 9.29 11.67 -4.27
CA SER A 741 10.01 11.29 -5.50
C SER A 741 9.05 11.05 -6.67
N PRO A 742 9.32 11.58 -7.88
CA PRO A 742 10.56 12.19 -8.37
C PRO A 742 10.56 13.74 -8.39
N ASP A 743 9.97 14.41 -7.42
CA ASP A 743 9.83 15.89 -7.38
C ASP A 743 11.17 16.62 -7.29
N GLN A 744 11.28 17.76 -7.99
CA GLN A 744 12.49 18.58 -8.04
C GLN A 744 12.95 19.12 -6.67
N VAL A 745 12.05 19.26 -5.70
CA VAL A 745 12.37 19.68 -4.33
C VAL A 745 13.41 18.77 -3.66
N LEU A 746 13.59 17.55 -4.15
CA LEU A 746 14.57 16.60 -3.63
C LEU A 746 16.00 16.83 -4.12
N GLN A 747 16.20 17.48 -5.26
CA GLN A 747 17.51 17.66 -5.89
C GLN A 747 18.59 18.26 -4.97
N PRO A 748 18.32 19.34 -4.20
CA PRO A 748 19.33 19.93 -3.34
C PRO A 748 19.82 19.00 -2.22
N TYR A 749 19.02 17.99 -1.87
CA TYR A 749 19.25 17.09 -0.73
C TYR A 749 19.71 15.69 -1.13
N GLN A 750 19.89 15.42 -2.42
CA GLN A 750 20.19 14.09 -2.93
C GLN A 750 21.53 13.55 -2.41
N ALA A 751 22.56 14.39 -2.37
CA ALA A 751 23.86 13.98 -1.85
C ALA A 751 23.79 13.62 -0.36
N ASP A 752 23.11 14.45 0.44
CA ASP A 752 22.90 14.22 1.87
C ASP A 752 22.08 12.95 2.11
N TYR A 753 21.00 12.76 1.34
CA TYR A 753 20.19 11.57 1.43
C TYR A 753 20.96 10.29 1.10
N THR A 754 21.74 10.31 0.02
CA THR A 754 22.54 9.15 -0.40
C THR A 754 23.57 8.78 0.68
N TRP A 755 24.26 9.79 1.25
CA TRP A 755 25.23 9.57 2.32
C TRP A 755 24.55 9.01 3.58
N LEU A 756 23.43 9.63 4.02
CA LEU A 756 22.65 9.18 5.17
C LEU A 756 22.12 7.75 4.98
N ALA A 757 21.69 7.40 3.76
CA ALA A 757 21.24 6.06 3.44
C ALA A 757 22.34 5.03 3.57
N GLN A 758 23.56 5.34 3.10
CA GLN A 758 24.73 4.45 3.24
C GLN A 758 25.14 4.28 4.70
N VAL A 759 25.17 5.37 5.48
CA VAL A 759 25.45 5.30 6.92
C VAL A 759 24.36 4.49 7.64
N TYR A 760 23.09 4.73 7.34
CA TYR A 760 21.99 3.97 7.91
C TYR A 760 22.11 2.47 7.64
N GLN A 761 22.43 2.08 6.41
CA GLN A 761 22.67 0.68 6.05
C GLN A 761 23.78 0.05 6.92
N SER A 762 24.85 0.83 7.16
CA SER A 762 26.01 0.33 7.93
C SER A 762 25.73 0.13 9.43
N VAL A 763 24.73 0.81 10.00
CA VAL A 763 24.40 0.78 11.44
C VAL A 763 22.99 0.28 11.73
N ARG A 764 22.25 -0.11 10.71
CA ARG A 764 20.83 -0.44 10.76
C ARG A 764 20.50 -1.39 11.91
N PRO A 765 19.62 -0.96 12.84
CA PRO A 765 19.03 -1.89 13.80
C PRO A 765 18.15 -2.90 13.04
N VAL A 766 18.19 -4.11 13.49
CA VAL A 766 17.72 -5.28 12.77
C VAL A 766 16.19 -5.40 12.74
N SER A 767 15.43 -4.36 12.95
CA SER A 767 13.96 -4.41 12.96
C SER A 767 13.30 -3.22 12.31
N THR A 768 13.06 -3.31 10.99
CA THR A 768 11.94 -2.61 10.36
C THR A 768 11.63 -3.28 9.02
N GLY A 769 10.67 -4.18 9.05
CA GLY A 769 10.13 -4.80 7.85
C GLY A 769 9.47 -3.79 6.92
N SER A 770 9.58 -4.03 5.64
CA SER A 770 8.94 -3.49 4.44
C SER A 770 9.77 -2.61 3.51
N SER A 771 10.96 -2.16 3.87
CA SER A 771 11.75 -1.24 3.01
C SER A 771 12.82 -1.91 2.15
N LEU A 772 12.96 -3.24 2.16
CA LEU A 772 14.14 -3.92 1.62
C LEU A 772 14.23 -3.96 0.11
N ILE A 773 13.11 -4.17 -0.58
CA ILE A 773 13.06 -4.15 -2.05
C ILE A 773 13.37 -2.73 -2.55
N TRP A 774 12.94 -1.73 -1.78
CA TRP A 774 13.17 -0.32 -2.10
C TRP A 774 14.64 0.09 -1.90
N THR A 775 15.33 -0.43 -0.90
CA THR A 775 16.73 -0.08 -0.61
C THR A 775 17.69 -0.56 -1.69
N ILE A 776 17.41 -1.69 -2.34
CA ILE A 776 18.29 -2.27 -3.39
C ILE A 776 17.98 -1.67 -4.77
N LEU A 777 16.73 -1.37 -5.08
CA LEU A 777 16.29 -0.92 -6.41
C LEU A 777 15.96 0.58 -6.47
N GLY A 778 15.50 1.20 -5.37
CA GLY A 778 15.05 2.58 -5.33
C GLY A 778 16.15 3.60 -5.61
N ALA A 779 17.34 3.41 -5.06
CA ALA A 779 18.48 4.29 -5.30
C ALA A 779 18.93 4.27 -6.78
N LYS A 780 18.95 3.10 -7.42
CA LYS A 780 19.27 2.96 -8.86
C LYS A 780 18.18 3.52 -9.75
N THR A 781 16.92 3.38 -9.37
CA THR A 781 15.77 3.90 -10.14
C THR A 781 15.71 5.42 -10.05
N ILE A 782 16.01 6.01 -8.89
CA ILE A 782 16.09 7.45 -8.71
C ILE A 782 17.23 8.05 -9.55
N GLU A 783 18.37 7.41 -9.59
CA GLU A 783 19.51 7.86 -10.38
C GLU A 783 19.20 7.87 -11.89
N ILE A 784 18.44 6.90 -12.38
CA ILE A 784 17.97 6.83 -13.77
C ILE A 784 16.92 7.91 -14.05
N ILE A 785 16.04 8.23 -13.12
CA ILE A 785 14.99 9.23 -13.26
C ILE A 785 15.58 10.65 -13.27
N HIS A 786 16.56 10.94 -12.40
CA HIS A 786 17.22 12.24 -12.34
C HIS A 786 18.09 12.57 -13.57
N GLN A 787 18.52 11.56 -14.31
CA GLN A 787 19.28 11.75 -15.56
C GLN A 787 18.42 12.21 -16.76
N ASN A 788 17.08 12.22 -16.62
CA ASN A 788 16.14 12.46 -17.72
C ASN A 788 15.11 13.58 -17.48
N ILE A 789 15.31 14.47 -16.50
CA ILE A 789 14.36 15.56 -16.22
C ILE A 789 14.98 16.90 -16.64
N ASP A 790 14.36 17.55 -17.65
CA ASP A 790 14.60 18.97 -17.97
C ASP A 790 13.62 19.85 -17.19
N THR A 791 14.12 20.97 -16.70
CA THR A 791 13.47 21.93 -15.81
C THR A 791 12.36 22.73 -16.53
N ILE A 792 11.15 22.78 -15.90
CA ILE A 792 10.13 23.79 -16.19
C ILE A 792 9.72 24.49 -14.89
N ASP A 793 9.74 25.82 -14.96
CA ASP A 793 9.53 26.78 -13.89
C ASP A 793 8.06 26.80 -13.44
N ILE A 794 7.80 26.69 -12.13
CA ILE A 794 6.49 26.97 -11.54
C ILE A 794 6.67 28.08 -10.51
N GLY A 795 6.40 29.30 -10.97
CA GLY A 795 6.36 30.47 -10.10
C GLY A 795 5.04 30.54 -9.36
N ASN A 796 5.11 30.63 -8.04
CA ASN A 796 4.14 31.31 -7.17
C ASN A 796 4.75 31.36 -5.76
N SER A 797 4.95 32.35 -5.11
CA SER A 797 5.04 33.79 -5.29
C SER A 797 5.22 34.39 -3.90
N LEU A 798 6.43 34.16 -3.37
CA LEU A 798 6.88 34.95 -2.21
C LEU A 798 6.77 36.46 -2.56
N GLU A 799 6.90 36.79 -3.85
CA GLU A 799 6.71 38.12 -4.42
C GLU A 799 5.29 38.66 -4.20
N GLU A 800 4.24 37.85 -4.45
CA GLU A 800 2.84 38.26 -4.24
C GLU A 800 2.53 38.46 -2.75
N LEU A 801 3.11 37.64 -1.87
CA LEU A 801 2.94 37.75 -0.43
C LEU A 801 3.60 38.98 0.20
N VAL A 802 4.62 39.52 -0.45
CA VAL A 802 5.44 40.64 0.08
C VAL A 802 4.97 41.99 -0.47
N VAL A 803 4.25 42.02 -1.61
CA VAL A 803 3.88 43.27 -2.32
C VAL A 803 2.61 43.92 -1.75
N ASP A 804 1.74 43.18 -1.07
CA ASP A 804 0.43 43.69 -0.63
C ASP A 804 0.47 44.18 0.83
N ALA A 805 0.92 45.45 1.04
CA ALA A 805 1.05 46.03 2.37
C ALA A 805 -0.29 46.29 3.07
N ASP A 806 -1.36 46.54 2.31
CA ASP A 806 -2.70 46.83 2.83
C ASP A 806 -3.43 45.58 3.33
N VAL A 807 -3.12 44.41 2.77
CA VAL A 807 -3.62 43.11 3.23
C VAL A 807 -2.93 42.66 4.53
N ILE A 808 -1.71 43.09 4.78
CA ILE A 808 -0.93 42.71 5.97
C ILE A 808 -1.61 43.23 7.24
N ASP A 809 -2.14 44.43 7.24
CA ASP A 809 -2.81 45.01 8.42
C ASP A 809 -4.10 44.27 8.81
N SER A 810 -4.86 43.80 7.83
CA SER A 810 -6.07 42.96 8.07
C SER A 810 -5.75 41.54 8.58
N ILE A 811 -4.58 40.99 8.25
CA ILE A 811 -4.10 39.69 8.70
C ILE A 811 -3.54 39.77 10.12
N ILE A 812 -2.97 40.93 10.50
CA ILE A 812 -2.40 41.14 11.84
C ILE A 812 -3.47 41.14 12.92
N GLU A 813 -4.69 41.60 12.62
CA GLU A 813 -5.80 41.68 13.59
C GLU A 813 -6.46 40.30 13.86
N ASP A 814 -6.42 39.33 12.94
CA ASP A 814 -7.00 38.01 13.11
C ASP A 814 -5.93 36.97 13.50
N GLU A 815 -6.00 36.48 14.74
CA GLU A 815 -5.00 35.56 15.30
C GLU A 815 -4.83 34.27 14.51
N LYS A 816 -5.91 33.66 14.04
CA LYS A 816 -5.86 32.41 13.25
C LYS A 816 -5.29 32.63 11.85
N LYS A 817 -5.61 33.75 11.21
CA LYS A 817 -5.04 34.12 9.91
C LYS A 817 -3.57 34.44 10.02
N ARG A 818 -3.16 35.09 11.11
CA ARG A 818 -1.77 35.43 11.42
C ARG A 818 -0.90 34.18 11.61
N GLU A 819 -1.34 33.21 12.42
CA GLU A 819 -0.61 31.95 12.60
C GLU A 819 -0.42 31.18 11.29
N LYS A 820 -1.48 31.09 10.48
CA LYS A 820 -1.42 30.45 9.17
C LYS A 820 -0.44 31.15 8.25
N LYS A 821 -0.41 32.48 8.26
CA LYS A 821 0.48 33.29 7.42
C LYS A 821 1.94 33.19 7.86
N ILE A 822 2.20 33.15 9.15
CA ILE A 822 3.55 32.91 9.71
C ILE A 822 4.10 31.58 9.18
N ILE A 823 3.33 30.51 9.27
CA ILE A 823 3.73 29.18 8.81
C ILE A 823 4.02 29.19 7.30
N GLU A 824 3.17 29.87 6.52
CA GLU A 824 3.28 29.95 5.06
C GLU A 824 4.54 30.71 4.63
N VAL A 825 4.77 31.90 5.19
CA VAL A 825 5.95 32.73 4.86
C VAL A 825 7.26 32.11 5.35
N GLU A 826 7.28 31.56 6.55
CA GLU A 826 8.46 30.85 7.08
C GLU A 826 8.81 29.65 6.19
N LYS A 827 7.81 28.89 5.77
CA LYS A 827 7.97 27.74 4.88
C LYS A 827 8.60 28.14 3.54
N MET A 828 8.07 29.20 2.92
CA MET A 828 8.62 29.69 1.63
C MET A 828 10.03 30.25 1.77
N LEU A 829 10.31 30.93 2.86
CA LEU A 829 11.67 31.44 3.14
C LEU A 829 12.67 30.29 3.30
N ARG A 830 12.36 29.28 4.10
CA ARG A 830 13.23 28.12 4.28
C ARG A 830 13.49 27.41 2.95
N MET A 831 12.49 27.29 2.10
CA MET A 831 12.60 26.69 0.79
C MET A 831 13.53 27.49 -0.13
N ARG A 832 13.35 28.82 -0.23
CA ARG A 832 14.18 29.68 -1.09
C ARG A 832 15.63 29.80 -0.60
N ILE A 833 15.83 30.04 0.68
CA ILE A 833 17.17 30.03 1.29
C ILE A 833 17.86 28.68 1.07
N GLY A 834 17.11 27.59 1.13
CA GLY A 834 17.59 26.23 0.88
C GLY A 834 18.06 26.00 -0.57
N ASN A 835 17.46 26.67 -1.56
CA ASN A 835 17.84 26.58 -2.97
C ASN A 835 19.21 27.24 -3.27
N HIS A 836 19.67 28.12 -2.41
CA HIS A 836 20.94 28.84 -2.56
C HIS A 836 22.02 28.40 -1.56
N LYS A 837 22.00 27.09 -1.20
CA LYS A 837 23.02 26.47 -0.33
C LYS A 837 24.43 26.61 -0.94
N GLY A 838 25.31 27.36 -0.26
CA GLY A 838 26.69 27.59 -0.68
C GLY A 838 27.03 29.07 -0.94
N GLU A 839 26.04 29.92 -1.09
CA GLU A 839 26.22 31.36 -1.22
C GLU A 839 26.23 32.00 0.18
N GLY A 840 27.33 32.71 0.54
CA GLY A 840 27.59 33.18 1.91
C GLY A 840 26.45 33.98 2.55
N LYS A 841 25.73 34.81 1.78
CA LYS A 841 24.61 35.61 2.26
C LYS A 841 23.36 34.79 2.58
N PHE A 842 23.07 33.74 1.82
CA PHE A 842 21.91 32.87 2.10
C PHE A 842 22.11 32.04 3.37
N LYS A 843 23.37 31.77 3.74
CA LYS A 843 23.69 31.17 5.05
C LYS A 843 23.35 32.12 6.19
N GLU A 844 23.67 33.42 6.05
CA GLU A 844 23.30 34.44 7.04
C GLU A 844 21.77 34.60 7.17
N PHE A 845 21.02 34.47 6.06
CA PHE A 845 19.56 34.48 6.09
C PHE A 845 18.99 33.27 6.81
N ALA A 846 19.56 32.06 6.63
CA ALA A 846 19.18 30.88 7.38
C ALA A 846 19.40 31.06 8.89
N GLU A 847 20.57 31.57 9.29
CA GLU A 847 20.90 31.84 10.70
C GLU A 847 19.94 32.88 11.31
N LYS A 848 19.63 33.97 10.58
CA LYS A 848 18.64 34.98 11.00
C LYS A 848 17.23 34.36 11.18
N LEU A 849 16.80 33.50 10.28
CA LEU A 849 15.49 32.83 10.35
C LEU A 849 15.39 31.93 11.59
N ASP A 850 16.44 31.18 11.85
CA ASP A 850 16.48 30.27 13.01
C ASP A 850 16.55 31.06 14.33
N GLU A 851 17.28 32.20 14.37
CA GLU A 851 17.32 33.10 15.54
C GLU A 851 15.95 33.76 15.79
N LEU A 852 15.24 34.20 14.74
CA LEU A 852 13.89 34.75 14.86
C LEU A 852 12.92 33.69 15.41
N ARG A 853 12.99 32.46 14.95
CA ARG A 853 12.18 31.39 15.43
C ARG A 853 12.43 31.09 16.90
N LYS A 854 13.70 30.99 17.29
CA LYS A 854 14.10 30.78 18.68
C LYS A 854 13.59 31.89 19.60
N ARG A 855 13.67 33.13 19.17
CA ARG A 855 13.16 34.29 19.95
C ARG A 855 11.63 34.26 20.12
N LEU A 856 10.88 33.73 19.15
CA LEU A 856 9.45 33.50 19.28
C LEU A 856 9.15 32.37 20.28
N GLU A 857 9.85 31.25 20.20
CA GLU A 857 9.68 30.09 21.09
C GLU A 857 10.05 30.40 22.55
N GLU A 858 11.07 31.23 22.76
CA GLU A 858 11.49 31.74 24.08
C GLU A 858 10.63 32.93 24.56
N SER A 859 9.58 33.30 23.83
CA SER A 859 8.64 34.40 24.15
C SER A 859 9.30 35.79 24.26
N PHE A 860 10.44 36.02 23.62
CA PHE A 860 11.10 37.35 23.54
C PHE A 860 10.45 38.28 22.53
N ILE A 861 9.70 37.78 21.57
CA ILE A 861 8.95 38.58 20.58
C ILE A 861 7.51 38.03 20.45
N THR A 862 6.58 38.91 20.09
CA THR A 862 5.19 38.53 19.85
C THR A 862 5.05 37.88 18.46
N SER A 863 3.97 37.13 18.24
CA SER A 863 3.64 36.56 16.91
C SER A 863 3.46 37.65 15.83
N ILE A 864 3.06 38.88 16.24
CA ILE A 864 2.95 40.02 15.33
C ILE A 864 4.35 40.52 14.93
N ASP A 865 5.24 40.68 15.91
CA ASP A 865 6.61 41.12 15.63
C ASP A 865 7.39 40.06 14.85
N PHE A 866 7.15 38.82 15.11
CA PHE A 866 7.72 37.70 14.36
C PHE A 866 7.28 37.75 12.89
N LEU A 867 5.97 37.90 12.60
CA LEU A 867 5.46 38.01 11.23
C LEU A 867 6.07 39.21 10.50
N LYS A 868 6.15 40.35 11.14
CA LYS A 868 6.77 41.56 10.55
C LYS A 868 8.24 41.35 10.19
N GLN A 869 9.03 40.79 11.11
CA GLN A 869 10.44 40.49 10.88
C GLN A 869 10.64 39.38 9.82
N LEU A 870 9.73 38.41 9.78
CA LEU A 870 9.70 37.35 8.78
C LEU A 870 9.45 37.89 7.36
N LEU A 871 8.49 38.80 7.21
CA LEU A 871 8.21 39.49 5.95
C LEU A 871 9.36 40.41 5.51
N GLN A 872 10.04 41.07 6.47
CA GLN A 872 11.24 41.84 6.18
C GLN A 872 12.38 40.97 5.66
N LEU A 873 12.61 39.79 6.29
CA LEU A 873 13.60 38.82 5.84
C LEU A 873 13.24 38.28 4.46
N ALA A 874 11.94 38.07 4.16
CA ALA A 874 11.47 37.66 2.85
C ALA A 874 11.84 38.70 1.77
N ARG A 875 11.71 39.99 2.06
CA ARG A 875 12.14 41.05 1.13
C ARG A 875 13.64 41.03 0.88
N GLU A 876 14.45 40.86 1.93
CA GLU A 876 15.91 40.77 1.81
C GLU A 876 16.33 39.57 0.95
N VAL A 877 15.69 38.43 1.12
CA VAL A 877 15.93 37.21 0.31
C VAL A 877 15.57 37.46 -1.16
N LEU A 878 14.39 38.01 -1.45
CA LEU A 878 13.95 38.33 -2.80
C LEU A 878 14.84 39.38 -3.50
N GLU A 879 15.34 40.39 -2.78
CA GLU A 879 16.27 41.37 -3.34
C GLU A 879 17.62 40.72 -3.68
N GLU A 880 18.10 39.82 -2.85
CA GLU A 880 19.36 39.12 -3.11
C GLU A 880 19.21 38.10 -4.25
N GLU A 881 18.07 37.36 -4.33
CA GLU A 881 17.77 36.48 -5.47
C GLU A 881 17.78 37.28 -6.79
N LYS A 882 17.14 38.43 -6.84
CA LYS A 882 17.16 39.31 -8.03
C LYS A 882 18.57 39.77 -8.41
N ARG A 883 19.48 39.91 -7.42
CA ARG A 883 20.89 40.23 -7.69
C ARG A 883 21.65 39.02 -8.24
N VAL A 884 21.29 37.83 -7.81
CA VAL A 884 21.88 36.56 -8.26
C VAL A 884 21.30 36.10 -9.60
N GLU A 885 20.02 36.42 -9.87
CA GLU A 885 19.26 35.99 -11.07
C GLU A 885 19.48 36.86 -12.31
N HIS A 886 20.28 37.92 -12.29
CA HIS A 886 20.69 38.55 -13.51
C HIS A 886 22.00 37.91 -14.04
N PRO A 887 21.85 36.82 -14.84
CA PRO A 887 23.01 36.16 -15.39
C PRO A 887 23.05 36.38 -16.89
N GLU A 888 23.96 37.15 -17.35
CA GLU A 888 24.34 37.00 -18.74
C GLU A 888 25.51 36.02 -18.96
N ASP A 889 25.96 35.26 -17.95
CA ASP A 889 27.03 34.31 -18.23
C ASP A 889 27.10 33.11 -17.24
N SER A 890 26.78 31.90 -17.72
CA SER A 890 27.08 30.65 -17.02
C SER A 890 28.60 30.50 -16.74
N HIS A 891 29.43 31.06 -17.62
CA HIS A 891 30.86 31.14 -17.42
C HIS A 891 31.26 31.99 -16.20
N ALA A 892 30.52 33.06 -15.88
CA ALA A 892 30.80 33.87 -14.70
C ALA A 892 30.53 33.10 -13.39
N LYS A 893 29.47 32.25 -13.36
CA LYS A 893 29.17 31.38 -12.21
C LYS A 893 30.25 30.29 -12.04
N ALA A 894 30.69 29.67 -13.14
CA ALA A 894 31.76 28.68 -13.10
C ALA A 894 33.07 29.28 -12.55
N ARG A 895 33.44 30.48 -13.06
CA ARG A 895 34.63 31.20 -12.60
C ARG A 895 34.53 31.57 -11.13
N ALA A 896 33.38 32.03 -10.65
CA ALA A 896 33.15 32.38 -9.23
C ALA A 896 33.31 31.14 -8.34
N ALA A 897 32.67 30.02 -8.68
CA ALA A 897 32.75 28.78 -7.91
C ALA A 897 34.19 28.20 -7.88
N LEU A 898 34.91 28.24 -8.99
CA LEU A 898 36.30 27.83 -9.04
C LEU A 898 37.21 28.79 -8.26
N THR A 899 36.93 30.12 -8.28
CA THR A 899 37.67 31.12 -7.52
C THR A 899 37.52 30.88 -6.02
N ASP A 900 36.31 30.66 -5.55
CA ASP A 900 36.03 30.36 -4.13
C ASP A 900 36.71 29.04 -3.69
N LEU A 901 36.67 28.00 -4.53
CA LEU A 901 37.37 26.76 -4.26
C LEU A 901 38.84 26.95 -4.05
N PHE A 902 39.55 27.66 -5.01
CA PHE A 902 40.98 27.88 -4.93
C PHE A 902 41.38 28.93 -3.88
N GLN A 903 40.50 29.86 -3.51
CA GLN A 903 40.68 30.71 -2.35
C GLN A 903 40.64 29.94 -1.03
N SER A 904 39.77 28.97 -0.91
CA SER A 904 39.63 28.18 0.32
C SER A 904 40.84 27.31 0.65
N ILE A 905 41.66 26.97 -0.34
CA ILE A 905 42.87 26.14 -0.18
C ILE A 905 44.16 26.94 -0.18
N LYS A 906 44.08 28.28 -0.35
CA LYS A 906 45.24 29.19 -0.32
C LYS A 906 45.74 29.33 1.10
N THR A 907 47.03 29.02 1.31
CA THR A 907 47.74 29.24 2.60
C THR A 907 48.91 30.16 2.41
N GLU A 908 49.47 30.72 3.52
CA GLU A 908 50.66 31.55 3.45
C GLU A 908 51.88 30.78 2.95
N GLU A 909 51.95 29.49 3.14
CA GLU A 909 53.04 28.60 2.70
C GLU A 909 52.91 28.16 1.23
N THR A 910 51.72 28.24 0.63
CA THR A 910 51.44 27.87 -0.74
C THR A 910 50.68 29.01 -1.46
N PRO A 911 51.33 30.09 -1.89
CA PRO A 911 50.68 31.21 -2.56
C PRO A 911 50.22 30.76 -3.97
N ILE A 912 48.94 30.35 -4.07
CA ILE A 912 48.33 30.04 -5.35
C ILE A 912 47.82 31.33 -5.96
N ILE A 913 48.19 31.60 -7.23
CA ILE A 913 47.62 32.72 -7.98
C ILE A 913 46.24 32.25 -8.52
N VAL A 914 45.23 32.39 -7.67
CA VAL A 914 43.86 31.89 -7.91
C VAL A 914 43.31 32.31 -9.28
N GLU A 915 43.48 33.56 -9.67
CA GLU A 915 43.03 34.06 -10.97
C GLU A 915 43.69 33.36 -12.16
N GLN A 916 44.99 33.03 -12.06
CA GLN A 916 45.67 32.30 -13.13
C GLN A 916 45.22 30.85 -13.25
N VAL A 917 45.01 30.19 -12.13
CA VAL A 917 44.49 28.79 -12.14
C VAL A 917 43.09 28.74 -12.77
N VAL A 918 42.21 29.66 -12.36
CA VAL A 918 40.83 29.73 -12.90
C VAL A 918 40.85 30.10 -14.39
N ASN A 919 41.68 31.05 -14.80
CA ASN A 919 41.77 31.40 -16.21
C ASN A 919 42.33 30.27 -17.08
N ASP A 920 43.32 29.54 -16.61
CA ASP A 920 43.85 28.39 -17.32
C ASP A 920 42.84 27.24 -17.46
N ILE A 921 42.06 26.98 -16.40
CA ILE A 921 40.99 26.00 -16.45
C ILE A 921 39.93 26.47 -17.46
N ASP A 922 39.47 27.70 -17.36
CA ASP A 922 38.47 28.31 -18.23
C ASP A 922 38.88 28.22 -19.70
N ASN A 923 40.12 28.63 -20.04
CA ASN A 923 40.62 28.67 -21.42
C ASN A 923 40.88 27.27 -21.97
N GLU A 924 41.54 26.40 -21.21
CA GLU A 924 42.03 25.12 -21.74
C GLU A 924 40.96 24.01 -21.69
N VAL A 925 40.10 24.02 -20.67
CA VAL A 925 39.03 23.01 -20.55
C VAL A 925 37.83 23.36 -21.41
N VAL A 926 37.43 24.62 -21.50
CA VAL A 926 36.34 25.06 -22.41
C VAL A 926 36.64 24.75 -23.87
N ASN A 927 37.93 24.89 -24.28
CA ASN A 927 38.30 24.50 -25.64
C ASN A 927 38.08 23.01 -25.96
N ILE A 928 38.22 22.13 -24.96
CA ILE A 928 37.90 20.70 -25.12
C ILE A 928 36.37 20.51 -25.15
N ILE A 929 35.64 21.16 -24.25
CA ILE A 929 34.18 21.05 -24.21
C ILE A 929 33.56 21.46 -25.54
N ARG A 930 34.04 22.58 -26.13
CA ARG A 930 33.55 23.06 -27.44
C ARG A 930 33.81 22.11 -28.64
N GLN A 931 34.78 21.21 -28.53
CA GLN A 931 35.09 20.24 -29.58
C GLN A 931 34.12 19.04 -29.62
N PHE A 932 33.35 18.83 -28.58
CA PHE A 932 32.43 17.70 -28.47
C PHE A 932 30.99 18.19 -28.32
N LYS A 933 30.09 17.68 -29.13
CA LYS A 933 28.66 17.87 -28.92
C LYS A 933 28.26 17.01 -27.71
N ASP A 934 27.70 17.60 -26.67
CA ASP A 934 27.40 16.93 -25.37
C ASP A 934 28.66 16.33 -24.71
N ALA A 935 29.65 17.15 -24.42
CA ALA A 935 30.98 16.72 -23.93
C ALA A 935 30.89 15.83 -22.66
N PHE A 936 29.97 16.13 -21.73
CA PHE A 936 29.83 15.37 -20.50
C PHE A 936 29.04 14.07 -20.65
N LYS A 937 28.38 13.82 -21.78
CA LYS A 937 27.77 12.51 -22.11
C LYS A 937 28.78 11.57 -22.77
N SER A 938 29.85 12.09 -23.36
CA SER A 938 30.90 11.32 -24.04
C SER A 938 32.00 10.83 -23.09
N VAL A 939 32.21 9.52 -23.01
CA VAL A 939 33.29 8.89 -22.23
C VAL A 939 34.68 9.41 -22.65
N THR A 940 34.87 9.62 -23.92
CA THR A 940 36.14 10.11 -24.47
C THR A 940 36.37 11.57 -24.08
N ALA A 941 35.35 12.42 -24.20
CA ALA A 941 35.44 13.83 -23.83
C ALA A 941 35.68 14.02 -22.33
N ARG A 942 34.95 13.30 -21.48
CA ARG A 942 35.17 13.30 -20.03
C ARG A 942 36.60 12.90 -19.67
N ARG A 943 37.14 11.90 -20.32
CA ARG A 943 38.54 11.47 -20.12
C ARG A 943 39.54 12.55 -20.47
N GLU A 944 39.33 13.22 -21.58
CA GLU A 944 40.23 14.33 -22.03
C GLU A 944 40.09 15.56 -21.11
N ILE A 945 38.88 15.90 -20.67
CA ILE A 945 38.65 16.97 -19.70
C ILE A 945 39.37 16.66 -18.37
N LYS A 946 39.19 15.46 -17.81
CA LYS A 946 39.88 15.04 -16.58
C LYS A 946 41.42 15.03 -16.74
N LYS A 947 41.91 14.57 -17.87
CA LYS A 947 43.35 14.56 -18.18
C LYS A 947 43.90 15.98 -18.22
N LYS A 948 43.18 16.91 -18.84
CA LYS A 948 43.60 18.30 -18.98
C LYS A 948 43.56 19.01 -17.64
N LEU A 949 42.51 18.85 -16.88
CA LEU A 949 42.38 19.41 -15.54
C LEU A 949 43.47 18.89 -14.60
N ARG A 950 43.83 17.60 -14.65
CA ARG A 950 44.98 17.08 -13.93
C ARG A 950 46.29 17.69 -14.37
N SER A 951 46.49 17.89 -15.66
CA SER A 951 47.70 18.57 -16.17
C SER A 951 47.82 19.99 -15.61
N ILE A 952 46.74 20.72 -15.57
CA ILE A 952 46.73 22.09 -15.00
C ILE A 952 47.01 22.02 -13.49
N LEU A 953 46.22 21.30 -12.73
CA LEU A 953 46.30 21.31 -11.28
C LEU A 953 47.59 20.61 -10.78
N TRP A 954 47.91 19.39 -11.24
CA TRP A 954 49.01 18.58 -10.68
C TRP A 954 50.39 18.94 -11.25
N ILE A 955 50.47 19.29 -12.55
CA ILE A 955 51.76 19.53 -13.21
C ILE A 955 52.12 21.04 -13.19
N LYS A 956 51.13 21.88 -13.61
CA LYS A 956 51.42 23.34 -13.75
C LYS A 956 51.43 24.06 -12.40
N TYR A 957 50.41 23.77 -11.54
CA TYR A 957 50.24 24.46 -10.26
C TYR A 957 50.60 23.62 -9.03
N GLN A 958 51.05 22.37 -9.19
CA GLN A 958 51.49 21.47 -8.13
C GLN A 958 50.39 21.17 -7.06
N ILE A 959 49.13 21.41 -7.36
CA ILE A 959 47.97 21.09 -6.54
C ILE A 959 47.63 19.62 -6.74
N LYS A 960 48.21 18.74 -5.90
CA LYS A 960 48.09 17.30 -6.02
C LYS A 960 46.98 16.70 -5.16
N ASP A 961 46.10 17.54 -4.64
CA ASP A 961 44.96 17.15 -3.83
C ASP A 961 43.85 16.58 -4.72
N ASN A 962 43.45 15.35 -4.46
CA ASN A 962 42.46 14.67 -5.28
C ASN A 962 41.02 15.14 -4.96
N ASP A 963 40.75 15.64 -3.77
CA ASP A 963 39.47 16.25 -3.39
C ASP A 963 39.25 17.57 -4.16
N VAL A 964 40.28 18.41 -4.15
CA VAL A 964 40.27 19.65 -4.93
C VAL A 964 40.07 19.39 -6.42
N PHE A 965 40.70 18.33 -6.94
CA PHE A 965 40.54 17.91 -8.34
C PHE A 965 39.08 17.50 -8.66
N GLU A 966 38.46 16.62 -7.82
CA GLU A 966 37.11 16.15 -8.09
C GLU A 966 36.07 17.28 -7.88
N ARG A 967 36.27 18.19 -6.92
CA ARG A 967 35.41 19.36 -6.73
C ARG A 967 35.53 20.33 -7.91
N ALA A 968 36.74 20.63 -8.38
CA ALA A 968 36.93 21.44 -9.57
C ALA A 968 36.30 20.80 -10.82
N TYR A 969 36.43 19.47 -10.97
CA TYR A 969 35.80 18.76 -12.06
C TYR A 969 34.27 18.80 -11.97
N SER A 970 33.70 18.65 -10.78
CA SER A 970 32.26 18.77 -10.52
C SER A 970 31.72 20.15 -10.89
N TYR A 971 32.45 21.24 -10.56
CA TYR A 971 32.04 22.59 -10.96
C TYR A 971 32.11 22.80 -12.47
N ILE A 972 33.11 22.20 -13.13
CA ILE A 972 33.21 22.24 -14.59
C ILE A 972 32.03 21.47 -15.22
N GLU A 973 31.72 20.31 -14.72
CA GLU A 973 30.59 19.49 -15.21
C GLU A 973 29.22 20.16 -14.98
N GLN A 974 29.09 20.95 -13.91
CA GLN A 974 27.85 21.60 -13.52
C GLN A 974 27.59 22.91 -14.28
N TYR A 975 28.64 23.68 -14.57
CA TYR A 975 28.49 25.05 -15.04
C TYR A 975 28.95 25.30 -16.49
N TYR A 976 29.66 24.37 -17.10
CA TYR A 976 30.06 24.40 -18.51
C TYR A 976 29.30 23.39 -19.35
#